data_8aa59f01663019510dd11e28c43350c7
#
_entry.id   8aa59f01663019510dd11e28c43350c7
#
_cell.length_a   1.000
_cell.length_b   1.000
_cell.length_c   1.000
_cell.angle_alpha   90.00
_cell.angle_beta   90.00
_cell.angle_gamma   90.00
#
_symmetry.space_group_name_H-M   'P 1'
#
loop_
_entity.id
_entity.type
_entity.pdbx_description
1 polymer ?
#
loop_
_entity_poly.entity_id
_entity_poly.type
_entity_poly.pdbx_seq_one_letter_code
_entity_poly.pdbx_strand_id
1 'polypeptide(L)'
;MTVPPADAYDFKNVADAQFQLFTNRNGQIETRNILKAILTHGRPNDDAIWPLHKVDFGSVNGVRIELTGISPLDNKDYTNMHLPYALYEISLTNMESSEVISAFALKWNSESAPFFSLPAKGIYSDEWSILVKTSHSKAGVSVGDDKENRFLRSGVCSSSQEQAHTGKVAVKMNLLPHETQKIYFVVAWYDRTDPEIGYYKNLYKTPRAIAEHGLKVFSKLKYNAEKLVTGMRASNLPGWLKNQTLNTLVNVVTNSMYKKDGRVAFAEGQWTCFGTMDQMWLARQIMYMLIPYYAWQELAYWARTQMKNGQIHHDFNVMSVGKEREKRSVLVSWDDTEHIDYRNIQKWVDLNCGFIISVFEIYRATADRKQFDLLWPYVKKAAQRILDQVEQYGSTKYPFTFDGSENSYDAGGNPDPYNSNLSAVAYKMMIQLAGEKGEADLVKLYENAYKMVVNSFHNRYIRDGQFVAGKHCESIFAGQWLAFHLKLGEIWKAEDTDFILSKLENYYYPYYRGLGYPEGTYDEWSPYILAHYGGLLLNTGRLDQWHAMQKDSYLRQYLDRDRVFDHPLNILPLVNEPKWVSTNIKSKKQYISIPAMWRNYYDIVGFHRDFRSKELWIKPIIPKTMNHEMKNAMFISPEGYGYIDCKESGEYMQDKEIVIRTESPMPVSTLYLSDNFEENISVTINGKKYPFTRIGSGYAKEIAVRWNGKITEKGIRIVVKGTPEKKVIPIPVKPVTGVISNSSINQMSPYETMEAENADKLAGTSIVQSNKGNRYVTSCNNFDYIQFSNIDFGKKRATQLKIRVSGLSENSEIEVVLDDTSGTVVGNCKVPATGGEEVWVELECPVGKITDIHNVVLRFYGNSSDNLMNIDWIRFK
;
A
#
# COMPACT_ATOMS: atom_id res chain seq x y z
N MET A 1 -3.94 -1.15 18.49
CA MET A 1 -5.36 -1.19 18.15
C MET A 1 -5.88 -2.58 18.44
N THR A 2 -7.02 -2.70 19.05
CA THR A 2 -7.70 -3.98 19.17
C THR A 2 -8.57 -4.11 17.94
N VAL A 3 -8.27 -5.07 17.09
CA VAL A 3 -9.21 -5.46 16.04
C VAL A 3 -10.27 -6.32 16.72
N PRO A 4 -11.51 -5.90 16.69
CA PRO A 4 -12.59 -6.73 17.19
C PRO A 4 -12.73 -7.96 16.30
N PRO A 5 -13.43 -9.01 16.77
CA PRO A 5 -13.73 -10.19 15.97
C PRO A 5 -14.42 -9.83 14.65
N ALA A 6 -14.45 -10.76 13.73
CA ALA A 6 -14.82 -10.57 12.32
C ALA A 6 -16.12 -9.81 12.04
N ASP A 7 -17.06 -9.82 12.95
CA ASP A 7 -18.31 -9.04 12.86
C ASP A 7 -18.13 -7.55 13.15
N ALA A 8 -16.97 -7.17 13.59
CA ALA A 8 -16.64 -5.83 14.04
C ALA A 8 -15.91 -5.00 13.01
N TYR A 9 -15.76 -5.46 11.82
CA TYR A 9 -15.42 -4.62 10.67
C TYR A 9 -16.59 -3.71 10.22
N ASP A 10 -17.73 -3.84 10.77
CA ASP A 10 -18.63 -2.73 10.87
C ASP A 10 -17.94 -1.71 11.78
N PHE A 11 -17.22 -0.79 11.18
CA PHE A 11 -16.95 0.48 11.82
C PHE A 11 -18.32 1.00 12.22
N LYS A 12 -18.76 0.67 13.39
CA LYS A 12 -19.85 1.40 14.01
C LYS A 12 -19.37 2.83 13.92
N ASN A 13 -20.04 3.61 13.08
CA ASN A 13 -19.82 5.04 13.08
C ASN A 13 -19.81 5.38 14.55
N VAL A 14 -18.69 5.92 15.05
CA VAL A 14 -18.69 6.50 16.39
C VAL A 14 -19.73 7.60 16.25
N ALA A 15 -20.94 7.23 16.63
CA ALA A 15 -22.10 7.98 16.28
C ALA A 15 -21.87 9.37 16.81
N ASP A 16 -21.86 10.38 15.92
CA ASP A 16 -21.83 11.79 16.23
C ASP A 16 -20.54 12.40 16.79
N ALA A 17 -19.35 11.89 16.46
CA ALA A 17 -18.15 12.69 16.58
C ALA A 17 -18.26 13.86 15.59
N GLN A 18 -18.26 15.08 16.08
CA GLN A 18 -18.44 16.29 15.26
C GLN A 18 -17.39 17.33 15.58
N PHE A 19 -16.72 17.84 14.55
CA PHE A 19 -15.99 19.08 14.64
C PHE A 19 -16.92 20.24 14.38
N GLN A 20 -16.84 21.28 15.21
CA GLN A 20 -17.67 22.48 15.11
C GLN A 20 -16.79 23.72 15.17
N LEU A 21 -17.11 24.68 14.31
CA LEU A 21 -16.48 26.00 14.31
C LEU A 21 -17.49 27.06 14.72
N PHE A 22 -17.02 28.03 15.50
CA PHE A 22 -17.65 29.30 15.78
C PHE A 22 -16.69 30.42 15.39
N THR A 23 -17.18 31.43 14.71
CA THR A 23 -16.43 32.67 14.43
C THR A 23 -17.31 33.90 14.73
N ASN A 24 -16.66 34.95 15.21
CA ASN A 24 -17.28 36.26 15.37
C ASN A 24 -16.31 37.35 14.89
N ARG A 25 -16.63 37.98 13.79
CA ARG A 25 -15.89 39.11 13.22
C ARG A 25 -16.75 40.34 13.24
N ASN A 26 -16.37 41.37 14.02
CA ASN A 26 -17.10 42.61 14.13
C ASN A 26 -18.60 42.46 14.46
N GLY A 27 -18.95 41.47 15.29
CA GLY A 27 -20.32 41.14 15.65
C GLY A 27 -21.05 40.19 14.70
N GLN A 28 -20.49 39.90 13.54
CA GLN A 28 -21.04 38.91 12.63
C GLN A 28 -20.60 37.51 13.11
N ILE A 29 -21.57 36.69 13.52
CA ILE A 29 -21.37 35.35 14.00
C ILE A 29 -21.67 34.33 12.87
N GLU A 30 -20.72 33.44 12.60
CA GLU A 30 -20.95 32.26 11.76
C GLU A 30 -20.54 30.98 12.52
N THR A 31 -21.35 29.95 12.35
CA THR A 31 -21.09 28.63 12.95
C THR A 31 -21.28 27.52 11.94
N ARG A 32 -20.43 26.49 12.00
CA ARG A 32 -20.55 25.33 11.09
C ARG A 32 -20.19 24.01 11.78
N ASN A 33 -20.92 22.97 11.42
CA ASN A 33 -20.46 21.58 11.59
C ASN A 33 -19.53 21.26 10.43
N ILE A 34 -18.25 21.08 10.69
CA ILE A 34 -17.22 20.95 9.67
C ILE A 34 -17.47 19.74 8.75
N LEU A 35 -17.84 18.59 9.31
CA LEU A 35 -18.12 17.40 8.49
C LEU A 35 -19.34 17.54 7.56
N LYS A 36 -20.37 18.27 7.98
CA LYS A 36 -21.52 18.57 7.10
C LYS A 36 -21.19 19.58 6.01
N ALA A 37 -20.30 20.51 6.26
CA ALA A 37 -19.89 21.51 5.26
C ALA A 37 -19.13 20.84 4.08
N ILE A 38 -18.38 19.78 4.33
CA ILE A 38 -17.67 19.02 3.30
C ILE A 38 -18.62 18.41 2.28
N LEU A 39 -19.76 17.88 2.73
CA LEU A 39 -20.74 17.22 1.88
C LEU A 39 -21.58 18.18 1.03
N THR A 40 -21.61 19.47 1.38
CA THR A 40 -22.50 20.45 0.73
C THR A 40 -21.79 21.46 -0.17
N HIS A 41 -20.47 21.62 -0.11
CA HIS A 41 -19.73 22.70 -0.76
C HIS A 41 -18.52 22.24 -1.60
N GLY A 42 -18.54 21.00 -2.08
CA GLY A 42 -17.44 20.43 -2.85
C GLY A 42 -16.47 19.64 -1.99
N ARG A 43 -15.50 18.98 -2.64
CA ARG A 43 -14.50 18.20 -1.94
C ARG A 43 -13.56 19.10 -1.18
N PRO A 44 -13.21 18.73 0.06
CA PRO A 44 -12.06 19.33 0.70
C PRO A 44 -10.82 18.96 -0.10
N ASN A 45 -9.81 19.82 -0.07
CA ASN A 45 -8.49 19.44 -0.52
C ASN A 45 -7.96 18.41 0.49
N ASP A 46 -8.02 17.14 0.08
CA ASP A 46 -7.77 15.98 0.94
C ASP A 46 -6.47 15.31 0.51
N ASP A 47 -5.53 15.22 1.43
CA ASP A 47 -4.25 14.56 1.25
C ASP A 47 -4.12 13.40 2.25
N ALA A 48 -4.71 12.27 1.85
CA ALA A 48 -4.72 11.06 2.65
C ALA A 48 -3.54 10.16 2.29
N ILE A 49 -2.49 10.24 3.08
CA ILE A 49 -1.29 9.40 2.95
C ILE A 49 -0.83 8.92 4.34
N TRP A 50 -0.92 7.62 4.60
CA TRP A 50 -0.52 7.06 5.89
C TRP A 50 0.96 7.42 6.21
N PRO A 51 1.30 7.85 7.44
CA PRO A 51 0.49 7.97 8.65
C PRO A 51 -0.17 9.33 8.86
N LEU A 52 -0.34 10.13 7.83
CA LEU A 52 -0.97 11.46 7.88
C LEU A 52 -2.25 11.50 7.04
N HIS A 53 -3.22 12.26 7.51
CA HIS A 53 -4.40 12.63 6.77
C HIS A 53 -4.62 14.13 6.93
N LYS A 54 -4.34 14.90 5.89
CA LYS A 54 -4.49 16.37 5.88
C LYS A 54 -5.73 16.75 5.09
N VAL A 55 -6.58 17.57 5.68
CA VAL A 55 -7.81 18.05 5.07
C VAL A 55 -7.87 19.56 5.19
N ASP A 56 -8.01 20.26 4.08
CA ASP A 56 -8.31 21.68 4.04
C ASP A 56 -9.82 21.87 3.85
N PHE A 57 -10.49 22.36 4.87
CA PHE A 57 -11.94 22.62 4.85
C PHE A 57 -12.31 23.97 4.26
N GLY A 58 -11.35 24.72 3.71
CA GLY A 58 -11.58 26.07 3.24
C GLY A 58 -11.76 27.08 4.38
N SER A 59 -12.47 28.16 4.12
CA SER A 59 -12.64 29.25 5.08
C SER A 59 -14.09 29.56 5.43
N VAL A 60 -14.29 29.93 6.68
CA VAL A 60 -15.58 30.39 7.22
C VAL A 60 -15.35 31.73 7.87
N ASN A 61 -16.06 32.77 7.45
CA ASN A 61 -15.91 34.15 7.94
C ASN A 61 -14.42 34.59 7.95
N GLY A 62 -13.68 34.24 6.87
CA GLY A 62 -12.26 34.55 6.72
C GLY A 62 -11.31 33.73 7.63
N VAL A 63 -11.80 32.72 8.32
CA VAL A 63 -10.95 31.76 9.08
C VAL A 63 -10.80 30.48 8.28
N ARG A 64 -9.60 30.19 7.76
CA ARG A 64 -9.24 28.94 7.11
C ARG A 64 -9.01 27.85 8.15
N ILE A 65 -9.49 26.64 7.84
CA ILE A 65 -9.48 25.51 8.74
C ILE A 65 -8.75 24.34 8.07
N GLU A 66 -7.66 23.89 8.68
CA GLU A 66 -6.95 22.72 8.22
C GLU A 66 -6.89 21.70 9.36
N LEU A 67 -7.14 20.43 9.05
CA LEU A 67 -7.02 19.31 9.97
C LEU A 67 -5.87 18.41 9.54
N THR A 68 -5.06 17.95 10.48
CA THR A 68 -4.13 16.87 10.28
C THR A 68 -4.44 15.75 11.28
N GLY A 69 -4.94 14.61 10.77
CA GLY A 69 -5.00 13.36 11.49
C GLY A 69 -3.64 12.68 11.45
N ILE A 70 -3.20 12.12 12.58
CA ILE A 70 -1.88 11.50 12.71
C ILE A 70 -2.06 10.10 13.28
N SER A 71 -1.64 9.09 12.51
CA SER A 71 -1.48 7.74 13.03
C SER A 71 -0.15 7.64 13.78
N PRO A 72 -0.12 7.07 14.98
CA PRO A 72 1.12 7.00 15.77
C PRO A 72 2.17 6.15 15.05
N LEU A 73 3.32 6.75 14.79
CA LEU A 73 4.50 6.10 14.23
C LEU A 73 5.71 6.34 15.13
N ASP A 74 6.22 5.29 15.75
CA ASP A 74 7.43 5.34 16.56
C ASP A 74 8.20 4.03 16.49
N ASN A 75 9.11 3.93 15.53
CA ASN A 75 9.92 2.73 15.33
C ASN A 75 10.98 2.49 16.42
N LYS A 76 11.18 3.44 17.34
CA LYS A 76 12.11 3.32 18.47
C LYS A 76 11.41 3.06 19.81
N ASP A 77 10.14 3.42 19.90
CA ASP A 77 9.30 3.17 21.08
C ASP A 77 7.96 2.59 20.65
N TYR A 78 7.94 1.28 20.48
CA TYR A 78 6.77 0.55 20.02
C TYR A 78 5.54 0.70 20.90
N THR A 79 5.74 1.09 22.17
CA THR A 79 4.63 1.39 23.08
C THR A 79 3.69 2.41 22.47
N ASN A 80 4.22 3.44 21.82
CA ASN A 80 3.41 4.49 21.21
C ASN A 80 2.55 4.00 20.05
N MET A 81 2.98 2.96 19.32
CA MET A 81 2.29 2.49 18.14
C MET A 81 1.04 1.64 18.42
N HIS A 82 0.94 1.03 19.59
CA HIS A 82 -0.18 0.16 19.94
C HIS A 82 -1.13 0.73 21.00
N LEU A 83 -0.91 1.97 21.41
CA LEU A 83 -1.84 2.64 22.32
C LEU A 83 -3.14 3.01 21.58
N PRO A 84 -4.29 2.82 22.23
CA PRO A 84 -5.57 3.16 21.66
C PRO A 84 -5.84 4.67 21.74
N TYR A 85 -5.25 5.44 20.85
CA TYR A 85 -5.51 6.87 20.71
C TYR A 85 -5.42 7.35 19.26
N ALA A 86 -6.09 8.43 18.97
CA ALA A 86 -6.01 9.18 17.72
C ALA A 86 -5.56 10.63 18.01
N LEU A 87 -4.74 11.16 17.14
CA LEU A 87 -4.11 12.46 17.29
C LEU A 87 -4.59 13.40 16.18
N TYR A 88 -5.07 14.58 16.54
CA TYR A 88 -5.54 15.59 15.59
C TYR A 88 -4.91 16.94 15.87
N GLU A 89 -4.32 17.54 14.83
CA GLU A 89 -3.92 18.94 14.84
C GLU A 89 -4.92 19.73 13.99
N ILE A 90 -5.49 20.78 14.56
CA ILE A 90 -6.33 21.74 13.85
C ILE A 90 -5.56 23.04 13.74
N SER A 91 -5.40 23.55 12.53
CA SER A 91 -4.85 24.88 12.27
C SER A 91 -5.98 25.84 11.91
N LEU A 92 -6.09 26.95 12.62
CA LEU A 92 -7.01 28.06 12.32
C LEU A 92 -6.18 29.26 11.89
N THR A 93 -6.40 29.71 10.65
CA THR A 93 -5.71 30.88 10.07
C THR A 93 -6.70 31.99 9.78
N ASN A 94 -6.49 33.16 10.37
CA ASN A 94 -7.23 34.36 9.99
C ASN A 94 -6.70 34.88 8.65
N MET A 95 -7.49 34.80 7.60
CA MET A 95 -7.10 35.21 6.24
C MET A 95 -7.30 36.72 5.99
N GLU A 96 -7.96 37.44 6.91
CA GLU A 96 -8.36 38.81 6.75
C GLU A 96 -7.46 39.79 7.53
N SER A 97 -7.61 41.09 7.20
CA SER A 97 -6.86 42.18 7.83
C SER A 97 -7.46 42.69 9.16
N SER A 98 -8.55 42.09 9.62
CA SER A 98 -9.17 42.39 10.91
C SER A 98 -9.12 41.20 11.85
N GLU A 99 -9.15 41.47 13.16
CA GLU A 99 -9.21 40.40 14.18
C GLU A 99 -10.50 39.61 14.08
N VAL A 100 -10.43 38.32 14.50
CA VAL A 100 -11.60 37.45 14.59
C VAL A 100 -11.55 36.60 15.86
N ILE A 101 -12.64 36.56 16.58
CA ILE A 101 -12.82 35.59 17.65
C ILE A 101 -13.21 34.26 16.99
N SER A 102 -12.41 33.22 17.21
CA SER A 102 -12.65 31.87 16.68
C SER A 102 -12.70 30.88 17.81
N ALA A 103 -13.59 29.89 17.69
CA ALA A 103 -13.56 28.71 18.58
C ALA A 103 -13.78 27.45 17.79
N PHE A 104 -13.03 26.43 18.15
CA PHE A 104 -13.11 25.11 17.54
C PHE A 104 -13.45 24.08 18.61
N ALA A 105 -14.41 23.20 18.32
CA ALA A 105 -14.86 22.21 19.26
C ALA A 105 -14.90 20.80 18.64
N LEU A 106 -14.59 19.83 19.49
CA LEU A 106 -14.85 18.42 19.24
C LEU A 106 -15.99 17.96 20.16
N LYS A 107 -17.08 17.51 19.56
CA LYS A 107 -18.20 16.86 20.23
C LYS A 107 -18.03 15.36 20.09
N TRP A 108 -18.32 14.62 21.16
CA TRP A 108 -18.22 13.17 21.20
C TRP A 108 -19.36 12.55 22.01
N ASN A 109 -19.92 11.45 21.53
CA ASN A 109 -20.92 10.68 22.26
C ASN A 109 -20.31 9.38 22.75
N SER A 110 -20.62 9.01 23.99
CA SER A 110 -20.33 7.70 24.57
C SER A 110 -21.66 6.98 24.81
N GLU A 111 -21.82 5.79 24.25
CA GLU A 111 -23.07 5.02 24.43
C GLU A 111 -23.16 4.38 25.83
N SER A 112 -22.03 4.05 26.42
CA SER A 112 -21.95 3.16 27.59
C SER A 112 -21.62 3.86 28.89
N ALA A 113 -20.91 4.99 28.86
CA ALA A 113 -20.47 5.66 30.07
C ALA A 113 -20.55 7.19 29.95
N PRO A 114 -21.05 7.90 31.01
CA PRO A 114 -21.13 9.34 30.99
C PRO A 114 -19.76 10.00 31.06
N PHE A 115 -19.63 11.19 30.49
CA PHE A 115 -18.44 12.00 30.56
C PHE A 115 -18.38 12.86 31.83
N PHE A 116 -17.17 12.99 32.35
CA PHE A 116 -16.81 13.92 33.39
C PHE A 116 -15.98 15.05 32.80
N SER A 117 -16.24 16.28 33.25
CA SER A 117 -15.45 17.45 32.85
C SER A 117 -14.09 17.46 33.55
N LEU A 118 -13.06 17.79 32.79
CA LEU A 118 -11.72 18.09 33.28
C LEU A 118 -11.42 19.56 32.90
N PRO A 119 -11.69 20.53 33.79
CA PRO A 119 -11.58 21.94 33.47
C PRO A 119 -10.24 22.31 32.83
N ALA A 120 -10.30 23.12 31.78
CA ALA A 120 -9.15 23.60 31.02
C ALA A 120 -8.31 22.50 30.33
N LYS A 121 -8.74 21.23 30.30
CA LYS A 121 -8.00 20.12 29.71
C LYS A 121 -8.82 19.24 28.79
N GLY A 122 -10.10 18.99 29.08
CA GLY A 122 -10.92 18.11 28.27
C GLY A 122 -12.05 17.39 29.02
N ILE A 123 -12.43 16.25 28.52
CA ILE A 123 -13.46 15.36 29.10
C ILE A 123 -12.92 13.93 29.17
N TYR A 124 -13.47 13.16 30.10
CA TYR A 124 -13.14 11.73 30.20
C TYR A 124 -14.33 10.93 30.72
N SER A 125 -14.35 9.67 30.35
CA SER A 125 -15.21 8.64 30.90
C SER A 125 -14.38 7.41 31.24
N ASP A 126 -15.01 6.34 31.62
CA ASP A 126 -14.33 5.06 31.81
C ASP A 126 -13.83 4.41 30.51
N GLU A 127 -14.41 4.79 29.36
CA GLU A 127 -14.08 4.21 28.06
C GLU A 127 -13.36 5.18 27.13
N TRP A 128 -13.62 6.48 27.27
CA TRP A 128 -13.08 7.51 26.39
C TRP A 128 -12.42 8.65 27.16
N SER A 129 -11.45 9.27 26.55
CA SER A 129 -10.91 10.54 27.02
C SER A 129 -10.55 11.41 25.84
N ILE A 130 -10.96 12.67 25.90
CA ILE A 130 -10.62 13.69 24.90
C ILE A 130 -9.92 14.81 25.61
N LEU A 131 -8.64 14.93 25.37
CA LEU A 131 -7.81 16.00 25.94
C LEU A 131 -7.36 16.96 24.84
N VAL A 132 -7.16 18.22 25.24
CA VAL A 132 -6.77 19.29 24.33
C VAL A 132 -5.58 20.07 24.84
N LYS A 133 -4.75 20.53 23.93
CA LYS A 133 -3.69 21.52 24.13
C LYS A 133 -3.73 22.52 22.98
N THR A 134 -3.32 23.75 23.21
CA THR A 134 -3.24 24.78 22.17
C THR A 134 -1.88 25.46 22.17
N SER A 135 -1.47 25.98 21.03
CA SER A 135 -0.30 26.83 20.88
C SER A 135 -0.56 28.27 21.35
N HIS A 136 -1.83 28.70 21.41
CA HIS A 136 -2.20 30.07 21.78
C HIS A 136 -2.24 30.24 23.30
N SER A 137 -1.37 31.07 23.87
CA SER A 137 -1.21 31.24 25.31
C SER A 137 -2.42 31.84 26.03
N LYS A 138 -3.26 32.57 25.32
CA LYS A 138 -4.48 33.25 25.85
C LYS A 138 -5.76 32.55 25.45
N ALA A 139 -5.69 31.32 24.92
CA ALA A 139 -6.89 30.57 24.55
C ALA A 139 -7.65 30.10 25.79
N GLY A 140 -8.96 30.25 25.74
CA GLY A 140 -9.87 29.69 26.74
C GLY A 140 -10.33 28.29 26.34
N VAL A 141 -10.13 27.29 27.21
CA VAL A 141 -10.67 25.95 27.04
C VAL A 141 -11.96 25.82 27.84
N SER A 142 -13.05 25.44 27.20
CA SER A 142 -14.33 25.13 27.84
C SER A 142 -14.76 23.70 27.56
N VAL A 143 -15.39 23.08 28.53
CA VAL A 143 -15.82 21.67 28.47
C VAL A 143 -17.22 21.53 29.03
N GLY A 144 -18.01 20.58 28.53
CA GLY A 144 -19.36 20.33 29.03
C GLY A 144 -20.19 19.51 28.04
N ASP A 145 -21.46 19.32 28.37
CA ASP A 145 -22.42 18.65 27.50
C ASP A 145 -23.07 19.56 26.45
N ASP A 146 -23.00 20.88 26.67
CA ASP A 146 -23.52 21.92 25.81
C ASP A 146 -25.00 21.73 25.40
N LYS A 147 -25.83 21.23 26.33
CA LYS A 147 -27.26 20.97 26.09
C LYS A 147 -28.01 22.18 25.51
N GLU A 148 -27.60 23.39 25.88
CA GLU A 148 -28.23 24.64 25.44
C GLU A 148 -27.66 25.18 24.11
N ASN A 149 -26.77 24.42 23.43
CA ASN A 149 -26.06 24.88 22.24
C ASN A 149 -25.37 26.24 22.43
N ARG A 150 -24.84 26.50 23.61
CA ARG A 150 -24.15 27.76 23.96
C ARG A 150 -22.92 27.97 23.08
N PHE A 151 -22.24 26.87 22.70
CA PHE A 151 -21.10 26.95 21.79
C PHE A 151 -21.45 27.64 20.48
N LEU A 152 -22.59 27.35 19.88
CA LEU A 152 -23.00 27.95 18.60
C LEU A 152 -23.32 29.46 18.72
N ARG A 153 -23.56 29.96 19.92
CA ARG A 153 -23.87 31.38 20.19
C ARG A 153 -22.68 32.18 20.68
N SER A 154 -21.74 31.55 21.34
CA SER A 154 -20.66 32.26 22.05
C SER A 154 -19.27 31.63 21.90
N GLY A 155 -19.14 30.49 21.22
CA GLY A 155 -17.87 29.76 21.13
C GLY A 155 -17.38 29.11 22.42
N VAL A 156 -18.26 29.00 23.44
CA VAL A 156 -17.94 28.42 24.76
C VAL A 156 -18.98 27.39 25.14
N CYS A 157 -18.55 26.22 25.56
CA CYS A 157 -19.45 25.19 26.07
C CYS A 157 -20.08 25.58 27.40
N SER A 158 -21.32 25.16 27.64
CA SER A 158 -21.91 25.18 28.98
C SER A 158 -21.41 23.95 29.75
N SER A 159 -20.98 24.15 30.97
CA SER A 159 -20.73 23.04 31.91
C SER A 159 -22.04 22.66 32.60
N SER A 160 -22.49 21.40 32.49
CA SER A 160 -23.50 20.89 33.41
C SER A 160 -22.81 20.23 34.59
N GLN A 161 -23.46 20.26 35.74
CA GLN A 161 -23.04 19.45 36.89
C GLN A 161 -23.48 18.00 36.78
N GLU A 162 -24.31 17.68 35.80
CA GLU A 162 -24.82 16.35 35.55
C GLU A 162 -23.89 15.58 34.59
N GLN A 163 -23.77 14.28 34.86
CA GLN A 163 -23.09 13.35 33.99
C GLN A 163 -23.86 13.18 32.68
N ALA A 164 -23.24 13.43 31.56
CA ALA A 164 -23.85 13.34 30.24
C ALA A 164 -23.10 12.36 29.34
N HIS A 165 -23.83 11.62 28.53
CA HIS A 165 -23.23 10.74 27.51
C HIS A 165 -22.65 11.49 26.31
N THR A 166 -23.00 12.74 26.14
CA THR A 166 -22.40 13.65 25.15
C THR A 166 -21.44 14.59 25.85
N GLY A 167 -20.20 14.65 25.36
CA GLY A 167 -19.22 15.58 25.83
C GLY A 167 -18.71 16.48 24.71
N LYS A 168 -18.39 17.73 25.03
CA LYS A 168 -17.81 18.71 24.09
C LYS A 168 -16.59 19.37 24.74
N VAL A 169 -15.53 19.48 23.95
CA VAL A 169 -14.31 20.22 24.30
C VAL A 169 -14.13 21.33 23.28
N ALA A 170 -14.10 22.58 23.70
CA ALA A 170 -13.94 23.74 22.83
C ALA A 170 -12.75 24.59 23.25
N VAL A 171 -12.04 25.11 22.27
CA VAL A 171 -10.94 26.07 22.42
C VAL A 171 -11.33 27.36 21.72
N LYS A 172 -11.41 28.44 22.48
CA LYS A 172 -11.75 29.78 21.99
C LYS A 172 -10.53 30.69 22.08
N MET A 173 -10.29 31.45 21.02
CA MET A 173 -9.15 32.36 20.91
C MET A 173 -9.50 33.58 20.06
N ASN A 174 -8.75 34.66 20.21
CA ASN A 174 -8.77 35.80 19.33
C ASN A 174 -7.59 35.67 18.36
N LEU A 175 -7.85 35.62 17.05
CA LEU A 175 -6.83 35.54 16.02
C LEU A 175 -6.58 36.92 15.43
N LEU A 176 -5.35 37.41 15.54
CA LEU A 176 -4.90 38.65 14.89
C LEU A 176 -4.94 38.51 13.35
N PRO A 177 -4.88 39.62 12.59
CA PRO A 177 -4.76 39.57 11.13
C PRO A 177 -3.64 38.62 10.69
N HIS A 178 -3.96 37.71 9.76
CA HIS A 178 -3.03 36.69 9.17
C HIS A 178 -2.37 35.75 10.19
N GLU A 179 -2.86 35.69 11.42
CA GLU A 179 -2.35 34.79 12.45
C GLU A 179 -2.86 33.36 12.23
N THR A 180 -1.95 32.40 12.42
CA THR A 180 -2.26 30.96 12.48
C THR A 180 -2.03 30.43 13.89
N GLN A 181 -3.03 29.75 14.44
CA GLN A 181 -2.93 29.09 15.74
C GLN A 181 -3.35 27.63 15.63
N LYS A 182 -2.77 26.80 16.51
CA LYS A 182 -2.96 25.34 16.48
C LYS A 182 -3.64 24.83 17.74
N ILE A 183 -4.50 23.85 17.53
CA ILE A 183 -5.19 23.10 18.57
C ILE A 183 -4.85 21.63 18.38
N TYR A 184 -4.47 20.96 19.45
CA TYR A 184 -4.09 19.56 19.46
C TYR A 184 -5.09 18.76 20.28
N PHE A 185 -5.84 17.85 19.65
CA PHE A 185 -6.73 16.92 20.32
C PHE A 185 -6.10 15.54 20.36
N VAL A 186 -6.23 14.87 21.50
CA VAL A 186 -5.99 13.45 21.66
C VAL A 186 -7.27 12.79 22.10
N VAL A 187 -7.77 11.89 21.28
CA VAL A 187 -8.90 11.03 21.60
C VAL A 187 -8.35 9.66 21.96
N ALA A 188 -8.52 9.23 23.18
CA ALA A 188 -8.08 7.92 23.65
C ALA A 188 -9.28 7.08 24.09
N TRP A 189 -9.16 5.76 23.93
CA TRP A 189 -10.18 4.82 24.37
C TRP A 189 -9.58 3.69 25.20
N TYR A 190 -10.45 2.99 25.94
CA TYR A 190 -10.08 1.88 26.79
C TYR A 190 -11.16 0.81 26.74
N ASP A 191 -10.87 -0.31 26.08
CA ASP A 191 -11.80 -1.42 26.02
C ASP A 191 -11.86 -2.15 27.37
N ARG A 192 -13.07 -2.28 27.91
CA ARG A 192 -13.36 -3.00 29.16
C ARG A 192 -14.05 -4.33 28.92
N THR A 193 -14.46 -4.61 27.70
CA THR A 193 -15.28 -5.79 27.39
C THR A 193 -14.44 -7.07 27.41
N ASP A 194 -13.21 -7.02 26.93
CA ASP A 194 -12.29 -8.15 26.95
C ASP A 194 -11.03 -7.78 27.75
N PRO A 195 -10.82 -8.37 28.95
CA PRO A 195 -9.65 -8.07 29.79
C PRO A 195 -8.32 -8.49 29.16
N GLU A 196 -8.33 -9.42 28.21
CA GLU A 196 -7.14 -9.96 27.56
C GLU A 196 -6.71 -9.18 26.31
N ILE A 197 -7.60 -8.43 25.70
CA ILE A 197 -7.30 -7.59 24.54
C ILE A 197 -6.62 -6.31 24.96
N GLY A 198 -5.46 -6.02 24.34
CA GLY A 198 -4.71 -4.78 24.52
C GLY A 198 -3.57 -4.85 25.52
N TYR A 199 -2.36 -5.03 25.02
CA TYR A 199 -1.12 -4.97 25.81
C TYR A 199 -1.00 -3.66 26.62
N TYR A 200 -1.59 -2.58 26.10
CA TYR A 200 -1.64 -1.27 26.77
C TYR A 200 -2.24 -1.31 28.17
N LYS A 201 -3.08 -2.31 28.49
CA LYS A 201 -3.66 -2.53 29.83
C LYS A 201 -2.64 -2.89 30.90
N ASN A 202 -1.45 -3.37 30.48
CA ASN A 202 -0.31 -3.54 31.38
C ASN A 202 0.32 -2.20 31.77
N LEU A 203 0.23 -1.21 30.89
CA LEU A 203 0.91 0.08 31.00
C LEU A 203 0.02 1.18 31.60
N TYR A 204 -1.24 1.20 31.20
CA TYR A 204 -2.23 2.22 31.55
C TYR A 204 -3.50 1.60 32.10
N LYS A 205 -4.14 2.30 33.04
CA LYS A 205 -5.38 1.80 33.68
C LYS A 205 -6.64 2.56 33.27
N THR A 206 -6.47 3.69 32.56
CA THR A 206 -7.60 4.54 32.16
C THR A 206 -7.33 5.18 30.80
N PRO A 207 -8.37 5.50 30.01
CA PRO A 207 -8.20 6.24 28.76
C PRO A 207 -7.63 7.62 28.98
N ARG A 208 -7.88 8.23 30.15
CA ARG A 208 -7.31 9.52 30.51
C ARG A 208 -5.77 9.46 30.59
N ALA A 209 -5.22 8.45 31.22
CA ALA A 209 -3.75 8.29 31.32
C ALA A 209 -3.12 8.09 29.92
N ILE A 210 -3.82 7.39 29.01
CA ILE A 210 -3.40 7.22 27.61
C ILE A 210 -3.44 8.56 26.87
N ALA A 211 -4.52 9.35 27.04
CA ALA A 211 -4.64 10.66 26.40
C ALA A 211 -3.60 11.66 26.90
N GLU A 212 -3.31 11.69 28.22
CA GLU A 212 -2.26 12.50 28.81
C GLU A 212 -0.88 12.12 28.23
N HIS A 213 -0.60 10.82 28.07
CA HIS A 213 0.60 10.35 27.40
C HIS A 213 0.63 10.81 25.92
N GLY A 214 -0.49 10.66 25.20
CA GLY A 214 -0.61 11.11 23.81
C GLY A 214 -0.28 12.58 23.63
N LEU A 215 -0.79 13.47 24.50
CA LEU A 215 -0.42 14.89 24.48
C LEU A 215 1.08 15.13 24.74
N LYS A 216 1.69 14.34 25.62
CA LYS A 216 3.13 14.45 25.92
C LYS A 216 4.00 14.08 24.72
N VAL A 217 3.62 13.02 23.99
CA VAL A 217 4.41 12.51 22.85
C VAL A 217 3.95 13.08 21.49
N PHE A 218 2.91 13.90 21.45
CA PHE A 218 2.27 14.41 20.24
C PHE A 218 3.27 14.93 19.20
N SER A 219 4.13 15.86 19.61
CA SER A 219 5.10 16.49 18.72
C SER A 219 6.11 15.50 18.15
N LYS A 220 6.52 14.49 18.93
CA LYS A 220 7.42 13.42 18.49
C LYS A 220 6.75 12.57 17.42
N LEU A 221 5.51 12.14 17.67
CA LEU A 221 4.78 11.28 16.72
C LEU A 221 4.43 12.01 15.43
N LYS A 222 4.05 13.29 15.54
CA LYS A 222 3.85 14.14 14.38
C LYS A 222 5.12 14.27 13.55
N TYR A 223 6.24 14.57 14.19
CA TYR A 223 7.54 14.69 13.52
C TYR A 223 7.91 13.38 12.79
N ASN A 224 7.75 12.23 13.43
CA ASN A 224 8.05 10.94 12.82
C ASN A 224 7.16 10.67 11.60
N ALA A 225 5.87 10.97 11.70
CA ALA A 225 4.92 10.82 10.60
C ALA A 225 5.25 11.75 9.42
N GLU A 226 5.51 13.04 9.71
CA GLU A 226 5.90 14.02 8.70
C GLU A 226 7.24 13.65 8.04
N LYS A 227 8.19 13.15 8.81
CA LYS A 227 9.50 12.71 8.31
C LYS A 227 9.36 11.57 7.30
N LEU A 228 8.55 10.55 7.59
CA LEU A 228 8.30 9.45 6.66
C LEU A 228 7.66 9.95 5.36
N VAL A 229 6.57 10.70 5.47
CA VAL A 229 5.82 11.20 4.30
C VAL A 229 6.68 12.14 3.46
N THR A 230 7.37 13.08 4.10
CA THR A 230 8.24 14.04 3.40
C THR A 230 9.42 13.35 2.73
N GLY A 231 10.04 12.38 3.41
CA GLY A 231 11.14 11.59 2.86
C GLY A 231 10.72 10.81 1.62
N MET A 232 9.57 10.15 1.67
CA MET A 232 9.03 9.45 0.49
C MET A 232 8.68 10.40 -0.65
N ARG A 233 8.09 11.55 -0.34
CA ARG A 233 7.68 12.55 -1.34
C ARG A 233 8.84 13.31 -1.96
N ALA A 234 9.97 13.40 -1.28
CA ALA A 234 11.17 14.08 -1.80
C ALA A 234 11.77 13.39 -3.03
N SER A 235 11.40 12.13 -3.27
CA SER A 235 11.84 11.41 -4.45
C SER A 235 11.07 11.84 -5.70
N ASN A 236 11.72 11.72 -6.87
CA ASN A 236 11.07 11.88 -8.16
C ASN A 236 10.37 10.61 -8.66
N LEU A 237 10.26 9.58 -7.81
CA LEU A 237 9.42 8.41 -8.09
C LEU A 237 7.97 8.84 -8.35
N PRO A 238 7.23 8.14 -9.21
CA PRO A 238 5.84 8.47 -9.51
C PRO A 238 4.99 8.65 -8.24
N GLY A 239 4.17 9.70 -8.18
CA GLY A 239 3.33 10.01 -7.03
C GLY A 239 2.39 8.87 -6.68
N TRP A 240 1.78 8.25 -7.69
CA TRP A 240 0.91 7.10 -7.54
C TRP A 240 1.61 5.91 -6.84
N LEU A 241 2.86 5.61 -7.21
CA LEU A 241 3.63 4.54 -6.59
C LEU A 241 3.91 4.82 -5.10
N LYS A 242 4.33 6.05 -4.78
CA LYS A 242 4.59 6.47 -3.40
C LYS A 242 3.35 6.40 -2.52
N ASN A 243 2.23 6.90 -3.03
CA ASN A 243 0.96 6.90 -2.32
C ASN A 243 0.45 5.47 -2.08
N GLN A 244 0.42 4.63 -3.12
CA GLN A 244 0.01 3.24 -3.00
C GLN A 244 0.88 2.51 -1.98
N THR A 245 2.20 2.63 -2.09
CA THR A 245 3.13 1.96 -1.19
C THR A 245 2.93 2.36 0.27
N LEU A 246 2.88 3.67 0.56
CA LEU A 246 2.69 4.15 1.94
C LEU A 246 1.32 3.76 2.52
N ASN A 247 0.26 3.87 1.74
CA ASN A 247 -1.09 3.62 2.23
C ASN A 247 -1.36 2.15 2.57
N THR A 248 -0.57 1.21 2.00
CA THR A 248 -0.65 -0.19 2.43
C THR A 248 -0.28 -0.39 3.89
N LEU A 249 0.49 0.52 4.50
CA LEU A 249 0.89 0.43 5.91
C LEU A 249 -0.27 0.66 6.89
N VAL A 250 -1.40 1.16 6.44
CA VAL A 250 -2.60 1.23 7.29
C VAL A 250 -2.99 -0.17 7.80
N ASN A 251 -2.70 -1.20 7.03
CA ASN A 251 -2.90 -2.60 7.40
C ASN A 251 -2.22 -2.96 8.72
N VAL A 252 -1.00 -2.46 8.97
CA VAL A 252 -0.27 -2.69 10.24
C VAL A 252 -1.05 -2.17 11.45
N VAL A 253 -1.79 -1.09 11.26
CA VAL A 253 -2.55 -0.44 12.33
C VAL A 253 -3.94 -1.05 12.49
N THR A 254 -4.63 -1.28 11.38
CA THR A 254 -6.03 -1.72 11.38
C THR A 254 -6.18 -3.21 11.68
N ASN A 255 -5.23 -4.03 11.26
CA ASN A 255 -5.33 -5.49 11.37
C ASN A 255 -4.60 -6.07 12.59
N SER A 256 -3.74 -5.29 13.24
CA SER A 256 -2.93 -5.81 14.34
C SER A 256 -3.75 -6.04 15.62
N MET A 257 -3.48 -7.14 16.26
CA MET A 257 -3.92 -7.45 17.62
C MET A 257 -2.68 -7.67 18.50
N TYR A 258 -2.61 -6.98 19.64
CA TYR A 258 -1.58 -7.20 20.64
C TYR A 258 -2.25 -7.48 21.98
N LYS A 259 -2.25 -8.75 22.36
CA LYS A 259 -2.91 -9.20 23.59
C LYS A 259 -2.09 -8.82 24.82
N LYS A 260 -2.76 -8.81 25.97
CA LYS A 260 -2.15 -8.47 27.26
C LYS A 260 -1.00 -9.40 27.63
N ASP A 261 -1.09 -10.66 27.27
CA ASP A 261 -0.06 -11.69 27.51
C ASP A 261 1.13 -11.66 26.52
N GLY A 262 1.12 -10.73 25.59
CA GLY A 262 2.20 -10.55 24.62
C GLY A 262 1.99 -11.25 23.26
N ARG A 263 0.89 -12.00 23.06
CA ARG A 263 0.59 -12.54 21.74
C ARG A 263 0.32 -11.42 20.74
N VAL A 264 0.98 -11.52 19.59
CA VAL A 264 0.78 -10.62 18.46
C VAL A 264 0.24 -11.42 17.28
N ALA A 265 -0.86 -10.96 16.70
CA ALA A 265 -1.43 -11.54 15.49
C ALA A 265 -2.04 -10.42 14.63
N PHE A 266 -2.25 -10.71 13.36
CA PHE A 266 -2.87 -9.78 12.42
C PHE A 266 -4.11 -10.45 11.82
N ALA A 267 -5.23 -9.75 11.82
CA ALA A 267 -6.42 -10.20 11.13
C ALA A 267 -6.15 -10.29 9.63
N GLU A 268 -6.65 -11.33 9.00
CA GLU A 268 -6.55 -11.51 7.56
C GLU A 268 -7.22 -10.38 6.79
N GLY A 269 -8.35 -9.89 7.31
CA GLY A 269 -9.07 -8.74 6.77
C GLY A 269 -10.34 -9.09 6.00
N GLN A 270 -10.39 -10.18 5.31
CA GLN A 270 -11.56 -10.65 4.57
C GLN A 270 -12.28 -11.81 5.28
N TRP A 271 -11.51 -12.70 5.84
CA TRP A 271 -11.96 -13.87 6.55
C TRP A 271 -11.85 -13.67 8.07
N THR A 272 -12.47 -14.51 8.83
CA THR A 272 -12.42 -14.44 10.31
C THR A 272 -11.11 -14.94 10.90
N CYS A 273 -10.10 -15.09 10.06
CA CYS A 273 -8.80 -15.63 10.45
C CYS A 273 -7.90 -14.57 11.09
N PHE A 274 -7.10 -15.00 12.06
CA PHE A 274 -5.97 -14.25 12.58
C PHE A 274 -4.70 -15.00 12.28
N GLY A 275 -3.76 -14.33 11.61
CA GLY A 275 -2.48 -14.89 11.25
C GLY A 275 -2.33 -15.14 9.76
N THR A 276 -2.97 -16.11 9.19
CA THR A 276 -2.97 -16.47 7.76
C THR A 276 -1.55 -16.55 7.18
N MET A 277 -0.84 -17.65 7.51
CA MET A 277 0.59 -17.79 7.22
C MET A 277 0.92 -17.77 5.72
N ASP A 278 0.07 -18.32 4.86
CA ASP A 278 0.26 -18.31 3.40
C ASP A 278 0.27 -16.90 2.82
N GLN A 279 -0.39 -15.94 3.46
CA GLN A 279 -0.43 -14.54 3.07
C GLN A 279 0.56 -13.66 3.85
N MET A 280 0.86 -14.06 5.09
CA MET A 280 1.68 -13.28 6.01
C MET A 280 3.12 -13.09 5.49
N TRP A 281 3.78 -14.13 5.05
CA TRP A 281 5.19 -14.06 4.61
C TRP A 281 5.40 -13.11 3.44
N LEU A 282 4.38 -12.89 2.61
CA LEU A 282 4.42 -11.96 1.48
C LEU A 282 4.61 -10.50 1.94
N ALA A 283 3.90 -10.11 2.99
CA ALA A 283 3.71 -8.73 3.39
C ALA A 283 4.67 -8.24 4.47
N ARG A 284 5.36 -9.14 5.20
CA ARG A 284 6.05 -8.77 6.44
C ARG A 284 7.39 -8.08 6.26
N GLN A 285 7.95 -8.02 5.06
CA GLN A 285 9.25 -7.36 4.85
C GLN A 285 9.29 -5.95 5.44
N ILE A 286 8.28 -5.12 5.14
CA ILE A 286 8.24 -3.74 5.65
C ILE A 286 8.14 -3.69 7.17
N MET A 287 7.46 -4.66 7.80
CA MET A 287 7.41 -4.75 9.26
C MET A 287 8.76 -5.11 9.86
N TYR A 288 9.54 -5.97 9.21
CA TYR A 288 10.90 -6.29 9.64
C TYR A 288 11.81 -5.07 9.63
N MET A 289 11.55 -4.15 8.71
CA MET A 289 12.29 -2.90 8.57
C MET A 289 11.78 -1.81 9.52
N LEU A 290 10.47 -1.71 9.72
CA LEU A 290 9.85 -0.60 10.44
C LEU A 290 9.58 -0.91 11.92
N ILE A 291 9.11 -2.13 12.22
CA ILE A 291 8.66 -2.56 13.55
C ILE A 291 9.11 -4.00 13.89
N PRO A 292 10.41 -4.31 13.82
CA PRO A 292 10.92 -5.67 13.96
C PRO A 292 10.52 -6.35 15.28
N TYR A 293 10.31 -5.59 16.35
CA TYR A 293 9.88 -6.15 17.62
C TYR A 293 8.56 -6.91 17.52
N TYR A 294 7.53 -6.31 16.89
CA TYR A 294 6.25 -6.99 16.71
C TYR A 294 6.36 -8.20 15.80
N ALA A 295 7.16 -8.09 14.76
CA ALA A 295 7.38 -9.20 13.85
C ALA A 295 8.03 -10.41 14.55
N TRP A 296 9.01 -10.18 15.43
CA TRP A 296 9.59 -11.25 16.25
C TRP A 296 8.57 -11.86 17.23
N GLN A 297 7.69 -11.04 17.83
CA GLN A 297 6.64 -11.54 18.72
C GLN A 297 5.61 -12.38 17.97
N GLU A 298 5.20 -11.95 16.78
CA GLU A 298 4.31 -12.72 15.91
C GLU A 298 4.93 -14.08 15.56
N LEU A 299 6.21 -14.11 15.13
CA LEU A 299 6.91 -15.34 14.80
C LEU A 299 7.13 -16.25 16.00
N ALA A 300 7.38 -15.69 17.16
CA ALA A 300 7.47 -16.49 18.41
C ALA A 300 6.13 -17.15 18.74
N TYR A 301 5.01 -16.48 18.44
CA TYR A 301 3.69 -17.07 18.61
C TYR A 301 3.44 -18.20 17.60
N TRP A 302 3.78 -18.03 16.33
CA TRP A 302 3.75 -19.09 15.33
C TRP A 302 4.62 -20.30 15.72
N ALA A 303 5.83 -20.06 16.20
CA ALA A 303 6.75 -21.11 16.62
C ALA A 303 6.17 -21.93 17.79
N ARG A 304 5.71 -21.25 18.85
CA ARG A 304 5.25 -21.91 20.06
C ARG A 304 3.94 -22.67 19.88
N THR A 305 3.14 -22.31 18.89
CA THR A 305 1.91 -23.01 18.52
C THR A 305 2.10 -24.01 17.35
N GLN A 306 3.34 -24.25 16.91
CA GLN A 306 3.67 -25.24 15.88
C GLN A 306 3.19 -26.63 16.28
N MET A 307 2.52 -27.34 15.36
CA MET A 307 2.02 -28.68 15.59
C MET A 307 3.13 -29.68 15.91
N LYS A 308 2.80 -30.75 16.62
CA LYS A 308 3.80 -31.77 17.05
C LYS A 308 4.58 -32.39 15.91
N ASN A 309 3.94 -32.56 14.73
CA ASN A 309 4.58 -33.08 13.52
C ASN A 309 5.40 -32.03 12.75
N GLY A 310 5.56 -30.84 13.29
CA GLY A 310 6.33 -29.74 12.65
C GLY A 310 5.53 -28.88 11.70
N GLN A 311 4.25 -29.17 11.45
CA GLN A 311 3.39 -28.36 10.60
C GLN A 311 3.16 -26.99 11.23
N ILE A 312 3.33 -25.92 10.46
CA ILE A 312 2.82 -24.60 10.77
C ILE A 312 1.35 -24.58 10.37
N HIS A 313 0.51 -24.11 11.23
CA HIS A 313 -0.94 -24.00 10.95
C HIS A 313 -1.23 -22.76 10.08
N HIS A 314 -2.44 -22.73 9.51
CA HIS A 314 -2.84 -21.64 8.63
C HIS A 314 -3.07 -20.34 9.43
N ASP A 315 -3.80 -20.42 10.53
CA ASP A 315 -4.17 -19.29 11.38
C ASP A 315 -4.26 -19.69 12.86
N PHE A 316 -4.40 -18.68 13.74
CA PHE A 316 -4.40 -18.86 15.19
C PHE A 316 -5.80 -19.12 15.80
N ASN A 317 -6.80 -19.40 14.99
CA ASN A 317 -8.14 -19.57 15.54
C ASN A 317 -8.28 -20.88 16.30
N VAL A 318 -8.99 -20.83 17.42
CA VAL A 318 -9.35 -22.03 18.18
C VAL A 318 -10.38 -22.84 17.39
N MET A 319 -10.25 -24.17 17.40
CA MET A 319 -11.25 -25.05 16.85
C MET A 319 -12.60 -24.79 17.50
N SER A 320 -13.56 -24.34 16.70
CA SER A 320 -14.95 -24.23 17.10
C SER A 320 -15.73 -25.40 16.54
N VAL A 321 -16.51 -26.04 17.39
CA VAL A 321 -17.42 -27.12 16.99
C VAL A 321 -18.75 -26.51 16.58
N GLY A 322 -19.13 -26.60 15.29
CA GLY A 322 -20.44 -26.24 14.80
C GLY A 322 -20.62 -24.80 14.37
N LYS A 323 -21.88 -24.32 14.30
CA LYS A 323 -22.30 -23.01 13.79
C LYS A 323 -21.75 -21.78 14.55
N GLU A 324 -21.13 -21.95 15.68
CA GLU A 324 -20.50 -20.86 16.46
C GLU A 324 -19.16 -20.39 15.86
N ARG A 325 -18.62 -21.13 14.92
CA ARG A 325 -17.39 -20.82 14.21
C ARG A 325 -17.40 -19.43 13.55
N GLU A 326 -18.55 -19.02 13.02
CA GLU A 326 -18.71 -17.74 12.36
C GLU A 326 -18.72 -16.54 13.32
N LYS A 327 -18.84 -16.80 14.64
CA LYS A 327 -19.08 -15.76 15.63
C LYS A 327 -17.89 -15.41 16.52
N ARG A 328 -16.81 -16.18 16.56
CA ARG A 328 -15.70 -15.92 17.49
C ARG A 328 -14.34 -16.28 16.93
N SER A 329 -13.56 -15.26 16.65
CA SER A 329 -12.11 -15.38 16.45
C SER A 329 -11.42 -15.42 17.82
N VAL A 330 -11.39 -16.58 18.44
CA VAL A 330 -10.66 -16.77 19.68
C VAL A 330 -9.26 -17.29 19.31
N LEU A 331 -8.23 -16.55 19.73
CA LEU A 331 -6.85 -16.96 19.50
C LEU A 331 -6.47 -18.12 20.43
N VAL A 332 -5.81 -19.14 19.88
CA VAL A 332 -5.20 -20.21 20.68
C VAL A 332 -4.27 -19.67 21.77
N SER A 333 -4.11 -20.40 22.85
CA SER A 333 -3.17 -20.04 23.92
C SER A 333 -1.72 -20.20 23.48
N TRP A 334 -0.78 -19.62 24.23
CA TRP A 334 0.63 -19.91 24.06
C TRP A 334 0.87 -21.41 24.23
N ASP A 335 1.71 -21.98 23.36
CA ASP A 335 2.09 -23.38 23.37
C ASP A 335 0.93 -24.37 23.12
N ASP A 336 -0.23 -23.89 22.68
CA ASP A 336 -1.33 -24.74 22.25
C ASP A 336 -1.03 -25.28 20.86
N THR A 337 -0.74 -26.58 20.77
CA THR A 337 -0.41 -27.28 19.53
C THR A 337 -1.53 -28.22 19.07
N GLU A 338 -2.69 -28.21 19.72
CA GLU A 338 -3.76 -29.19 19.52
C GLU A 338 -5.12 -28.59 19.18
N HIS A 339 -5.45 -27.40 19.73
CA HIS A 339 -6.80 -26.84 19.65
C HIS A 339 -6.94 -25.71 18.61
N ILE A 340 -6.16 -25.79 17.54
CA ILE A 340 -6.20 -24.84 16.44
C ILE A 340 -7.40 -25.15 15.56
N ASP A 341 -8.16 -24.13 15.19
CA ASP A 341 -9.26 -24.32 14.22
C ASP A 341 -8.72 -24.85 12.92
N TYR A 342 -9.39 -25.98 12.42
CA TYR A 342 -8.79 -26.77 11.49
C TYR A 342 -9.66 -27.06 10.36
N ARG A 343 -9.45 -26.34 9.31
CA ARG A 343 -9.89 -26.70 7.99
C ARG A 343 -8.84 -27.63 7.38
N ASN A 344 -9.15 -28.32 6.33
CA ASN A 344 -8.22 -29.24 5.65
C ASN A 344 -6.95 -28.53 5.09
N ILE A 345 -6.74 -27.27 5.46
CA ILE A 345 -5.63 -26.40 5.06
C ILE A 345 -4.35 -26.58 5.87
N GLN A 346 -4.37 -27.32 6.96
CA GLN A 346 -3.22 -27.53 7.84
C GLN A 346 -2.17 -28.49 7.30
N LYS A 347 -2.36 -29.02 6.15
CA LYS A 347 -1.37 -29.82 5.46
C LYS A 347 -0.65 -29.07 4.34
N TRP A 348 -0.96 -27.81 4.16
CA TRP A 348 -0.35 -27.03 3.10
C TRP A 348 1.15 -26.85 3.30
N VAL A 349 1.89 -27.03 2.21
CA VAL A 349 3.36 -26.99 2.20
C VAL A 349 3.87 -25.55 2.35
N ASP A 350 3.20 -24.61 1.70
CA ASP A 350 3.55 -23.19 1.70
C ASP A 350 3.51 -22.55 3.10
N LEU A 351 2.72 -23.06 4.03
CA LEU A 351 2.73 -22.61 5.43
C LEU A 351 4.09 -22.81 6.11
N ASN A 352 4.70 -23.98 5.90
CA ASN A 352 6.03 -24.28 6.44
C ASN A 352 7.10 -23.44 5.74
N CYS A 353 6.98 -23.30 4.41
CA CYS A 353 7.87 -22.45 3.63
C CYS A 353 7.77 -21.00 4.10
N GLY A 354 6.55 -20.48 4.27
CA GLY A 354 6.28 -19.12 4.72
C GLY A 354 6.88 -18.79 6.08
N PHE A 355 6.83 -19.74 7.02
CA PHE A 355 7.47 -19.59 8.33
C PHE A 355 9.00 -19.51 8.22
N ILE A 356 9.62 -20.41 7.45
CA ILE A 356 11.07 -20.40 7.22
C ILE A 356 11.51 -19.09 6.56
N ILE A 357 10.79 -18.66 5.52
CA ILE A 357 11.02 -17.40 4.81
C ILE A 357 10.95 -16.23 5.79
N SER A 358 9.91 -16.16 6.61
CA SER A 358 9.70 -15.08 7.57
C SER A 358 10.81 -15.00 8.62
N VAL A 359 11.24 -16.14 9.17
CA VAL A 359 12.35 -16.17 10.14
C VAL A 359 13.68 -15.81 9.48
N PHE A 360 13.93 -16.29 8.26
CA PHE A 360 15.13 -15.94 7.50
C PHE A 360 15.20 -14.43 7.24
N GLU A 361 14.12 -13.83 6.75
CA GLU A 361 14.09 -12.41 6.40
C GLU A 361 14.25 -11.50 7.61
N ILE A 362 13.52 -11.74 8.70
CA ILE A 362 13.65 -10.91 9.90
C ILE A 362 15.03 -11.05 10.54
N TYR A 363 15.60 -12.26 10.55
CA TYR A 363 16.97 -12.46 11.04
C TYR A 363 17.99 -11.75 10.15
N ARG A 364 17.80 -11.80 8.85
CA ARG A 364 18.60 -11.05 7.87
C ARG A 364 18.48 -9.54 8.05
N ALA A 365 17.28 -9.04 8.36
CA ALA A 365 17.00 -7.63 8.56
C ALA A 365 17.52 -7.08 9.90
N THR A 366 17.58 -7.89 10.96
CA THR A 366 17.89 -7.42 12.31
C THR A 366 19.21 -7.92 12.85
N ALA A 367 19.75 -9.01 12.31
CA ALA A 367 20.88 -9.77 12.84
C ALA A 367 20.70 -10.17 14.33
N ASP A 368 19.45 -10.26 14.81
CA ASP A 368 19.17 -10.63 16.20
C ASP A 368 19.36 -12.14 16.41
N ARG A 369 20.61 -12.50 16.70
CA ARG A 369 21.01 -13.89 16.93
C ARG A 369 20.25 -14.54 18.07
N LYS A 370 19.91 -13.77 19.11
CA LYS A 370 19.20 -14.30 20.29
C LYS A 370 17.79 -14.75 19.92
N GLN A 371 17.05 -13.93 19.21
CA GLN A 371 15.71 -14.27 18.76
C GLN A 371 15.75 -15.44 17.76
N PHE A 372 16.69 -15.40 16.83
CA PHE A 372 16.89 -16.50 15.88
C PHE A 372 17.16 -17.84 16.57
N ASP A 373 18.05 -17.86 17.55
CA ASP A 373 18.41 -19.08 18.28
C ASP A 373 17.22 -19.68 19.05
N LEU A 374 16.31 -18.84 19.55
CA LEU A 374 15.05 -19.29 20.15
C LEU A 374 14.12 -19.96 19.15
N LEU A 375 14.09 -19.49 17.90
CA LEU A 375 13.20 -20.02 16.86
C LEU A 375 13.83 -21.17 16.07
N TRP A 376 15.14 -21.33 16.07
CA TRP A 376 15.85 -22.34 15.28
C TRP A 376 15.32 -23.77 15.42
N PRO A 377 14.98 -24.29 16.62
CA PRO A 377 14.39 -25.63 16.75
C PRO A 377 13.08 -25.80 15.98
N TYR A 378 12.25 -24.75 15.93
CA TYR A 378 10.96 -24.75 15.22
C TYR A 378 11.16 -24.63 13.71
N VAL A 379 12.12 -23.83 13.26
CA VAL A 379 12.52 -23.74 11.85
C VAL A 379 12.98 -25.09 11.31
N LYS A 380 13.80 -25.82 12.07
CA LYS A 380 14.23 -27.18 11.71
C LYS A 380 13.04 -28.15 11.59
N LYS A 381 12.09 -28.10 12.52
CA LYS A 381 10.89 -28.93 12.45
C LYS A 381 10.01 -28.59 11.24
N ALA A 382 9.85 -27.30 10.92
CA ALA A 382 9.10 -26.87 9.75
C ALA A 382 9.77 -27.36 8.46
N ALA A 383 11.09 -27.25 8.37
CA ALA A 383 11.84 -27.74 7.22
C ALA A 383 11.80 -29.28 7.07
N GLN A 384 11.87 -30.03 8.18
CA GLN A 384 11.68 -31.47 8.16
C GLN A 384 10.26 -31.82 7.67
N ARG A 385 9.25 -31.10 8.12
CA ARG A 385 7.87 -31.30 7.68
C ARG A 385 7.71 -31.15 6.17
N ILE A 386 8.41 -30.20 5.53
CA ILE A 386 8.41 -30.09 4.05
C ILE A 386 8.96 -31.38 3.43
N LEU A 387 10.03 -31.95 3.95
CA LEU A 387 10.59 -33.22 3.46
C LEU A 387 9.63 -34.40 3.64
N ASP A 388 8.96 -34.48 4.78
CA ASP A 388 7.92 -35.49 5.03
C ASP A 388 6.75 -35.34 4.05
N GLN A 389 6.40 -34.11 3.68
CA GLN A 389 5.36 -33.81 2.69
C GLN A 389 5.82 -34.17 1.26
N VAL A 390 7.10 -34.04 0.94
CA VAL A 390 7.66 -34.56 -0.32
C VAL A 390 7.51 -36.09 -0.41
N GLU A 391 7.74 -36.82 0.66
CA GLU A 391 7.51 -38.27 0.70
C GLU A 391 6.03 -38.60 0.54
N GLN A 392 5.14 -37.81 1.11
CA GLN A 392 3.69 -38.07 1.11
C GLN A 392 2.99 -37.63 -0.18
N TYR A 393 3.35 -36.46 -0.75
CA TYR A 393 2.65 -35.79 -1.84
C TYR A 393 3.54 -35.47 -3.03
N GLY A 394 4.81 -35.89 -2.99
CA GLY A 394 5.78 -35.61 -4.02
C GLY A 394 5.65 -36.52 -5.23
N SER A 395 6.17 -36.03 -6.35
CA SER A 395 6.24 -36.82 -7.58
C SER A 395 7.33 -37.91 -7.51
N THR A 396 6.97 -39.12 -7.82
CA THR A 396 7.91 -40.22 -7.95
C THR A 396 8.82 -40.06 -9.17
N LYS A 397 8.35 -39.37 -10.22
CA LYS A 397 9.09 -39.16 -11.46
C LYS A 397 9.99 -37.94 -11.43
N TYR A 398 9.55 -36.89 -10.72
CA TYR A 398 10.23 -35.60 -10.66
C TYR A 398 10.58 -35.30 -9.19
N PRO A 399 11.74 -35.76 -8.70
CA PRO A 399 12.07 -35.69 -7.28
C PRO A 399 11.95 -34.31 -6.67
N PHE A 400 11.43 -34.23 -5.45
CA PHE A 400 11.21 -33.01 -4.64
C PHE A 400 10.25 -31.99 -5.25
N THR A 401 9.47 -32.38 -6.25
CA THR A 401 8.34 -31.57 -6.73
C THR A 401 7.03 -32.19 -6.25
N PHE A 402 5.99 -31.37 -6.17
CA PHE A 402 4.70 -31.79 -5.61
C PHE A 402 3.68 -32.17 -6.68
N ASP A 403 2.88 -33.18 -6.37
CA ASP A 403 1.69 -33.60 -7.08
C ASP A 403 0.44 -33.20 -6.27
N GLY A 404 -0.60 -32.70 -6.95
CA GLY A 404 -1.91 -32.53 -6.33
C GLY A 404 -2.18 -31.20 -5.65
N SER A 405 -3.45 -30.85 -5.66
CA SER A 405 -4.00 -29.55 -5.36
C SER A 405 -4.35 -29.31 -3.89
N GLU A 406 -4.25 -30.32 -3.04
CA GLU A 406 -4.68 -30.19 -1.65
C GLU A 406 -3.58 -29.69 -0.70
N ASN A 407 -2.42 -29.33 -1.25
CA ASN A 407 -1.21 -29.08 -0.48
C ASN A 407 -0.86 -27.61 -0.37
N SER A 408 -1.62 -26.72 -0.94
CA SER A 408 -1.42 -25.28 -0.85
C SER A 408 -2.69 -24.49 -1.10
N TYR A 409 -2.63 -23.25 -0.74
CA TYR A 409 -3.63 -22.23 -1.01
C TYR A 409 -3.98 -22.14 -2.51
N ASP A 410 -2.94 -22.18 -3.36
CA ASP A 410 -3.06 -21.86 -4.79
C ASP A 410 -2.85 -23.07 -5.72
N ALA A 411 -2.83 -24.26 -5.19
CA ALA A 411 -2.60 -25.45 -5.99
C ALA A 411 -3.90 -26.03 -6.54
N GLY A 412 -4.34 -25.50 -7.64
CA GLY A 412 -5.50 -26.00 -8.37
C GLY A 412 -5.21 -27.26 -9.20
N GLY A 413 -4.23 -28.09 -8.89
CA GLY A 413 -4.03 -29.28 -9.70
C GLY A 413 -2.66 -29.92 -9.64
N ASN A 414 -2.46 -30.84 -10.55
CA ASN A 414 -1.24 -31.63 -10.72
C ASN A 414 -0.65 -31.35 -12.10
N PRO A 415 0.60 -30.93 -12.23
CA PRO A 415 1.59 -30.73 -11.20
C PRO A 415 1.45 -29.36 -10.48
N ASP A 416 2.12 -29.25 -9.33
CA ASP A 416 2.12 -28.07 -8.48
C ASP A 416 3.46 -27.30 -8.55
N PRO A 417 3.62 -26.35 -9.45
CA PRO A 417 4.85 -25.55 -9.55
C PRO A 417 5.02 -24.56 -8.40
N TYR A 418 3.92 -24.09 -7.77
CA TYR A 418 3.96 -23.12 -6.67
C TYR A 418 4.71 -23.68 -5.46
N ASN A 419 4.24 -24.79 -4.89
CA ASN A 419 4.90 -25.40 -3.75
C ASN A 419 6.32 -25.91 -4.07
N SER A 420 6.52 -26.43 -5.27
CA SER A 420 7.85 -26.89 -5.71
C SER A 420 8.86 -25.72 -5.78
N ASN A 421 8.41 -24.56 -6.26
CA ASN A 421 9.22 -23.38 -6.38
C ASN A 421 9.49 -22.74 -4.99
N LEU A 422 8.46 -22.67 -4.16
CA LEU A 422 8.57 -22.08 -2.83
C LEU A 422 9.42 -22.93 -1.89
N SER A 423 9.31 -24.28 -1.97
CA SER A 423 10.17 -25.20 -1.20
C SER A 423 11.64 -25.08 -1.61
N ALA A 424 11.93 -24.88 -2.91
CA ALA A 424 13.30 -24.66 -3.37
C ALA A 424 13.93 -23.42 -2.71
N VAL A 425 13.17 -22.33 -2.58
CA VAL A 425 13.63 -21.12 -1.86
C VAL A 425 13.85 -21.43 -0.38
N ALA A 426 12.91 -22.14 0.25
CA ALA A 426 13.04 -22.52 1.66
C ALA A 426 14.28 -23.39 1.90
N TYR A 427 14.57 -24.37 1.04
CA TYR A 427 15.80 -25.17 1.13
C TYR A 427 17.06 -24.30 1.00
N LYS A 428 17.06 -23.33 0.08
CA LYS A 428 18.18 -22.41 -0.09
C LYS A 428 18.43 -21.55 1.15
N MET A 429 17.36 -21.13 1.82
CA MET A 429 17.45 -20.44 3.11
C MET A 429 17.97 -21.35 4.22
N MET A 430 17.50 -22.60 4.27
CA MET A 430 17.96 -23.59 5.24
C MET A 430 19.45 -23.91 5.10
N ILE A 431 19.99 -23.97 3.88
CA ILE A 431 21.43 -24.13 3.63
C ILE A 431 22.21 -23.01 4.33
N GLN A 432 21.79 -21.77 4.18
CA GLN A 432 22.46 -20.63 4.83
C GLN A 432 22.33 -20.66 6.35
N LEU A 433 21.11 -20.88 6.86
CA LEU A 433 20.85 -20.90 8.30
C LEU A 433 21.55 -22.06 9.03
N ALA A 434 21.53 -23.25 8.43
CA ALA A 434 22.24 -24.43 8.96
C ALA A 434 23.77 -24.24 8.91
N GLY A 435 24.29 -23.61 7.84
CA GLY A 435 25.71 -23.25 7.74
C GLY A 435 26.15 -22.31 8.85
N GLU A 436 25.37 -21.28 9.18
CA GLU A 436 25.64 -20.38 10.31
C GLU A 436 25.60 -21.08 11.67
N LYS A 437 24.80 -22.13 11.80
CA LYS A 437 24.72 -22.96 13.01
C LYS A 437 25.81 -24.02 13.07
N GLY A 438 26.59 -24.23 11.99
CA GLY A 438 27.61 -25.27 11.90
C GLY A 438 27.04 -26.69 11.74
N GLU A 439 25.76 -26.82 11.35
CA GLU A 439 25.06 -28.09 11.20
C GLU A 439 25.30 -28.66 9.79
N ALA A 440 26.49 -29.14 9.50
CA ALA A 440 26.95 -29.57 8.17
C ALA A 440 26.08 -30.66 7.52
N ASP A 441 25.48 -31.55 8.30
CA ASP A 441 24.62 -32.62 7.78
C ASP A 441 23.30 -32.01 7.24
N LEU A 442 22.76 -31.03 7.91
CA LEU A 442 21.59 -30.31 7.41
C LEU A 442 21.90 -29.49 6.16
N VAL A 443 23.09 -28.89 6.07
CA VAL A 443 23.53 -28.20 4.86
C VAL A 443 23.48 -29.16 3.68
N LYS A 444 24.13 -30.35 3.80
CA LYS A 444 24.14 -31.36 2.73
C LYS A 444 22.74 -31.87 2.37
N LEU A 445 21.90 -32.08 3.37
CA LEU A 445 20.51 -32.52 3.17
C LEU A 445 19.74 -31.51 2.29
N TYR A 446 19.79 -30.23 2.65
CA TYR A 446 19.04 -29.20 1.93
C TYR A 446 19.70 -28.80 0.60
N GLU A 447 21.04 -28.91 0.46
CA GLU A 447 21.72 -28.79 -0.84
C GLU A 447 21.23 -29.86 -1.82
N ASN A 448 21.10 -31.12 -1.35
CA ASN A 448 20.56 -32.17 -2.17
C ASN A 448 19.09 -31.92 -2.56
N ALA A 449 18.23 -31.57 -1.60
CA ALA A 449 16.83 -31.26 -1.84
C ALA A 449 16.67 -30.10 -2.86
N TYR A 450 17.43 -29.04 -2.67
CA TYR A 450 17.44 -27.89 -3.58
C TYR A 450 17.87 -28.29 -5.01
N LYS A 451 18.98 -29.02 -5.13
CA LYS A 451 19.48 -29.50 -6.42
C LYS A 451 18.47 -30.38 -7.14
N MET A 452 17.81 -31.28 -6.42
CA MET A 452 16.84 -32.21 -6.99
C MET A 452 15.61 -31.49 -7.52
N VAL A 453 15.04 -30.55 -6.74
CA VAL A 453 13.85 -29.80 -7.17
C VAL A 453 14.15 -28.89 -8.35
N VAL A 454 15.29 -28.19 -8.35
CA VAL A 454 15.68 -27.29 -9.45
C VAL A 454 15.92 -28.07 -10.75
N ASN A 455 16.57 -29.21 -10.68
CA ASN A 455 16.79 -30.09 -11.86
C ASN A 455 15.47 -30.64 -12.43
N SER A 456 14.44 -30.75 -11.62
CA SER A 456 13.13 -31.24 -12.04
C SER A 456 12.26 -30.18 -12.73
N PHE A 457 12.51 -28.88 -12.53
CA PHE A 457 11.62 -27.81 -13.02
C PHE A 457 11.40 -27.84 -14.52
N HIS A 458 12.45 -27.78 -15.32
CA HIS A 458 12.34 -27.77 -16.79
C HIS A 458 11.57 -28.99 -17.27
N ASN A 459 12.01 -30.19 -16.87
CA ASN A 459 11.45 -31.44 -17.33
C ASN A 459 10.02 -31.69 -16.87
N ARG A 460 9.61 -31.09 -15.79
CA ARG A 460 8.26 -31.25 -15.24
C ARG A 460 7.28 -30.24 -15.79
N TYR A 461 7.67 -28.96 -15.85
CA TYR A 461 6.75 -27.86 -16.09
C TYR A 461 6.81 -27.30 -17.52
N ILE A 462 7.84 -27.64 -18.30
CA ILE A 462 7.97 -27.23 -19.69
C ILE A 462 8.07 -28.48 -20.54
N ARG A 463 7.01 -28.76 -21.33
CA ARG A 463 6.96 -29.93 -22.20
C ARG A 463 6.41 -29.57 -23.56
N ASP A 464 7.07 -30.03 -24.63
CA ASP A 464 6.64 -29.83 -26.02
C ASP A 464 6.26 -28.37 -26.33
N GLY A 465 6.99 -27.41 -25.78
CA GLY A 465 6.70 -25.98 -25.92
C GLY A 465 5.42 -25.53 -25.22
N GLN A 466 4.97 -26.28 -24.21
CA GLN A 466 3.82 -25.93 -23.38
C GLN A 466 4.23 -25.81 -21.91
N PHE A 467 3.67 -24.81 -21.22
CA PHE A 467 3.77 -24.75 -19.77
C PHE A 467 2.73 -25.69 -19.15
N VAL A 468 3.19 -26.58 -18.29
CA VAL A 468 2.36 -27.58 -17.63
C VAL A 468 2.23 -27.23 -16.16
N ALA A 469 1.06 -26.77 -15.77
CA ALA A 469 0.68 -26.45 -14.41
C ALA A 469 -0.71 -26.97 -14.10
N GLY A 470 -1.05 -27.01 -12.82
CA GLY A 470 -2.42 -27.22 -12.40
C GLY A 470 -3.34 -26.09 -12.85
N LYS A 471 -4.63 -26.29 -12.69
CA LYS A 471 -5.67 -25.42 -13.28
C LYS A 471 -5.70 -23.98 -12.72
N HIS A 472 -5.14 -23.76 -11.54
CA HIS A 472 -5.19 -22.50 -10.80
C HIS A 472 -3.83 -22.20 -10.17
N CYS A 473 -2.81 -22.01 -10.97
CA CYS A 473 -1.43 -21.79 -10.50
C CYS A 473 -1.00 -20.34 -10.76
N GLU A 474 -1.71 -19.40 -10.21
CA GLU A 474 -1.44 -17.98 -10.40
C GLU A 474 -0.19 -17.53 -9.65
N SER A 475 0.07 -18.12 -8.49
CA SER A 475 1.24 -17.79 -7.67
C SER A 475 2.50 -18.58 -8.03
N ILE A 476 2.55 -19.20 -9.19
CA ILE A 476 3.69 -20.02 -9.64
C ILE A 476 5.03 -19.29 -9.57
N PHE A 477 4.97 -17.97 -9.69
CA PHE A 477 6.15 -17.12 -9.66
C PHE A 477 6.66 -16.79 -8.26
N ALA A 478 5.90 -17.12 -7.21
CA ALA A 478 6.22 -16.68 -5.85
C ALA A 478 7.64 -17.06 -5.42
N GLY A 479 8.10 -18.27 -5.71
CA GLY A 479 9.45 -18.71 -5.37
C GLY A 479 10.53 -17.98 -6.18
N GLN A 480 10.40 -17.89 -7.52
CA GLN A 480 11.40 -17.20 -8.34
C GLN A 480 11.46 -15.71 -8.05
N TRP A 481 10.30 -15.05 -7.92
CA TRP A 481 10.22 -13.66 -7.52
C TRP A 481 10.93 -13.42 -6.18
N LEU A 482 10.64 -14.26 -5.16
CA LEU A 482 11.26 -14.14 -3.86
C LEU A 482 12.77 -14.36 -3.90
N ALA A 483 13.22 -15.33 -4.70
CA ALA A 483 14.65 -15.57 -4.89
C ALA A 483 15.36 -14.36 -5.50
N PHE A 484 14.78 -13.71 -6.49
CA PHE A 484 15.31 -12.47 -7.05
C PHE A 484 15.29 -11.32 -6.03
N HIS A 485 14.15 -11.14 -5.37
CA HIS A 485 13.99 -10.10 -4.37
C HIS A 485 15.00 -10.23 -3.23
N LEU A 486 15.19 -11.44 -2.69
CA LEU A 486 16.13 -11.71 -1.60
C LEU A 486 17.57 -11.94 -2.05
N LYS A 487 17.86 -11.79 -3.36
CA LYS A 487 19.21 -11.99 -3.92
C LYS A 487 19.76 -13.41 -3.64
N LEU A 488 18.88 -14.38 -3.75
CA LEU A 488 19.23 -15.79 -3.61
C LEU A 488 19.59 -16.46 -4.95
N GLY A 489 19.52 -15.73 -6.06
CA GLY A 489 19.81 -16.23 -7.40
C GLY A 489 18.58 -16.78 -8.11
N GLU A 490 18.83 -17.56 -9.17
CA GLU A 490 17.76 -18.17 -9.96
C GLU A 490 17.37 -19.54 -9.40
N ILE A 491 16.06 -19.80 -9.37
CA ILE A 491 15.47 -21.14 -9.16
C ILE A 491 15.17 -21.76 -10.52
N TRP A 492 14.52 -21.03 -11.41
CA TRP A 492 14.35 -21.39 -12.81
C TRP A 492 15.45 -20.73 -13.64
N LYS A 493 15.86 -21.38 -14.71
CA LYS A 493 16.78 -20.76 -15.66
C LYS A 493 16.12 -19.56 -16.34
N ALA A 494 16.94 -18.61 -16.80
CA ALA A 494 16.43 -17.42 -17.47
C ALA A 494 15.52 -17.76 -18.67
N GLU A 495 15.89 -18.76 -19.48
CA GLU A 495 15.11 -19.18 -20.63
C GLU A 495 13.74 -19.74 -20.22
N ASP A 496 13.67 -20.51 -19.14
CA ASP A 496 12.42 -21.06 -18.63
C ASP A 496 11.53 -19.95 -18.07
N THR A 497 12.12 -18.98 -17.37
CA THR A 497 11.42 -17.80 -16.86
C THR A 497 10.82 -17.00 -18.01
N ASP A 498 11.59 -16.73 -19.07
CA ASP A 498 11.13 -15.99 -20.26
C ASP A 498 10.03 -16.74 -21.00
N PHE A 499 10.20 -18.06 -21.13
CA PHE A 499 9.20 -18.90 -21.77
C PHE A 499 7.85 -18.84 -21.02
N ILE A 500 7.88 -19.02 -19.71
CA ILE A 500 6.66 -19.01 -18.90
C ILE A 500 6.02 -17.64 -18.92
N LEU A 501 6.80 -16.58 -18.72
CA LEU A 501 6.27 -15.20 -18.80
C LEU A 501 5.60 -14.93 -20.15
N SER A 502 6.21 -15.35 -21.27
CA SER A 502 5.65 -15.16 -22.60
C SER A 502 4.31 -15.89 -22.79
N LYS A 503 4.18 -17.10 -22.23
CA LYS A 503 2.93 -17.89 -22.32
C LYS A 503 1.82 -17.25 -21.50
N LEU A 504 2.16 -16.79 -20.31
CA LEU A 504 1.19 -16.18 -19.42
C LEU A 504 0.73 -14.81 -19.94
N GLU A 505 1.61 -14.02 -20.51
CA GLU A 505 1.25 -12.76 -21.19
C GLU A 505 0.24 -13.00 -22.31
N ASN A 506 0.48 -14.00 -23.17
CA ASN A 506 -0.41 -14.32 -24.26
C ASN A 506 -1.78 -14.82 -23.81
N TYR A 507 -1.83 -15.49 -22.64
CA TYR A 507 -3.07 -16.04 -22.11
C TYR A 507 -3.92 -14.99 -21.38
N TYR A 508 -3.30 -14.16 -20.53
CA TYR A 508 -4.01 -13.25 -19.62
C TYR A 508 -4.07 -11.81 -20.11
N TYR A 509 -3.10 -11.36 -20.88
CA TYR A 509 -3.07 -9.98 -21.35
C TYR A 509 -4.31 -9.53 -22.12
N PRO A 510 -4.90 -10.35 -23.02
CA PRO A 510 -6.15 -9.98 -23.69
C PRO A 510 -7.32 -9.74 -22.74
N TYR A 511 -7.35 -10.48 -21.63
CA TYR A 511 -8.44 -10.37 -20.66
C TYR A 511 -8.27 -9.20 -19.71
N TYR A 512 -7.04 -8.92 -19.28
CA TYR A 512 -6.78 -8.02 -18.16
C TYR A 512 -6.08 -6.73 -18.56
N ARG A 513 -5.78 -6.51 -19.81
CA ARG A 513 -5.11 -5.31 -20.33
C ARG A 513 -3.93 -4.85 -19.46
N GLY A 514 -3.11 -5.76 -19.01
CA GLY A 514 -1.99 -5.48 -18.14
C GLY A 514 -2.31 -5.35 -16.64
N LEU A 515 -3.51 -5.75 -16.20
CA LEU A 515 -3.92 -5.62 -14.80
C LEU A 515 -3.34 -6.67 -13.85
N GLY A 516 -2.51 -7.55 -14.36
CA GLY A 516 -1.97 -8.66 -13.59
C GLY A 516 -2.77 -9.95 -13.75
N TYR A 517 -2.45 -10.93 -12.91
CA TYR A 517 -3.07 -12.24 -12.94
C TYR A 517 -4.34 -12.27 -12.11
N PRO A 518 -5.39 -12.95 -12.59
CA PRO A 518 -6.52 -13.28 -11.75
C PRO A 518 -6.10 -14.30 -10.68
N GLU A 519 -6.79 -14.31 -9.59
CA GLU A 519 -6.70 -15.34 -8.57
C GLU A 519 -7.78 -16.41 -8.83
N GLY A 520 -7.35 -17.64 -9.08
CA GLY A 520 -8.22 -18.81 -9.14
C GLY A 520 -9.33 -18.73 -10.18
N THR A 521 -10.51 -19.22 -9.81
CA THR A 521 -11.68 -19.39 -10.67
C THR A 521 -12.51 -18.13 -10.89
N TYR A 522 -12.13 -17.00 -10.29
CA TYR A 522 -13.06 -15.87 -10.16
C TYR A 522 -12.79 -14.71 -11.10
N ASP A 523 -11.84 -14.82 -12.02
CA ASP A 523 -11.42 -13.71 -12.89
C ASP A 523 -11.15 -12.41 -12.08
N GLU A 524 -10.74 -12.56 -10.84
CA GLU A 524 -10.48 -11.51 -9.90
C GLU A 524 -8.98 -11.25 -9.80
N TRP A 525 -8.64 -10.05 -9.46
CA TRP A 525 -7.29 -9.58 -9.40
C TRP A 525 -6.87 -9.32 -7.95
N SER A 526 -5.81 -9.94 -7.52
CA SER A 526 -5.29 -9.79 -6.18
C SER A 526 -4.06 -8.91 -6.12
N PRO A 527 -4.03 -7.89 -5.28
CA PRO A 527 -2.89 -7.01 -5.15
C PRO A 527 -1.57 -7.71 -4.77
N TYR A 528 -1.60 -8.82 -4.05
CA TYR A 528 -0.37 -9.54 -3.71
C TYR A 528 0.21 -10.30 -4.91
N ILE A 529 -0.64 -10.80 -5.81
CA ILE A 529 -0.19 -11.41 -7.08
C ILE A 529 0.51 -10.38 -7.96
N LEU A 530 0.05 -9.12 -7.93
CA LEU A 530 0.80 -8.02 -8.56
C LEU A 530 2.22 -7.88 -8.01
N ALA A 531 2.42 -8.13 -6.73
CA ALA A 531 3.76 -8.09 -6.15
C ALA A 531 4.64 -9.20 -6.72
N HIS A 532 4.11 -10.43 -6.85
CA HIS A 532 4.85 -11.55 -7.44
C HIS A 532 5.19 -11.32 -8.89
N TYR A 533 4.16 -11.09 -9.70
CA TYR A 533 4.32 -10.91 -11.14
C TYR A 533 5.05 -9.60 -11.45
N GLY A 534 4.66 -8.52 -10.78
CA GLY A 534 5.32 -7.23 -10.92
C GLY A 534 6.79 -7.27 -10.54
N GLY A 535 7.14 -7.96 -9.45
CA GLY A 535 8.54 -8.15 -9.05
C GLY A 535 9.35 -8.95 -10.06
N LEU A 536 8.75 -9.95 -10.71
CA LEU A 536 9.41 -10.65 -11.83
C LEU A 536 9.60 -9.76 -13.04
N LEU A 537 8.58 -9.00 -13.44
CA LEU A 537 8.69 -8.04 -14.53
C LEU A 537 9.82 -7.03 -14.28
N LEU A 538 9.92 -6.51 -13.05
CA LEU A 538 11.02 -5.62 -12.65
C LEU A 538 12.38 -6.27 -12.79
N ASN A 539 12.56 -7.45 -12.19
CA ASN A 539 13.85 -8.15 -12.15
C ASN A 539 14.26 -8.75 -13.51
N THR A 540 13.31 -8.92 -14.44
CA THR A 540 13.58 -9.38 -15.82
C THR A 540 13.63 -8.24 -16.84
N GLY A 541 13.52 -6.98 -16.40
CA GLY A 541 13.64 -5.80 -17.26
C GLY A 541 12.41 -5.45 -18.09
N ARG A 542 11.24 -6.05 -17.78
CA ARG A 542 9.95 -5.79 -18.45
C ARG A 542 9.24 -4.59 -17.84
N LEU A 543 9.92 -3.44 -17.85
CA LEU A 543 9.52 -2.26 -17.06
C LEU A 543 8.23 -1.60 -17.55
N ASP A 544 7.96 -1.63 -18.86
CA ASP A 544 6.75 -1.02 -19.41
C ASP A 544 5.49 -1.79 -18.99
N GLN A 545 5.58 -3.12 -18.98
CA GLN A 545 4.50 -4.00 -18.53
C GLN A 545 4.24 -3.83 -17.03
N TRP A 546 5.32 -3.84 -16.23
CA TRP A 546 5.21 -3.56 -14.79
C TRP A 546 4.53 -2.21 -14.55
N HIS A 547 4.98 -1.15 -15.23
CA HIS A 547 4.45 0.21 -15.04
C HIS A 547 2.96 0.28 -15.37
N ALA A 548 2.55 -0.26 -16.52
CA ALA A 548 1.15 -0.27 -16.93
C ALA A 548 0.27 -1.02 -15.90
N MET A 549 0.68 -2.21 -15.52
CA MET A 549 -0.03 -3.06 -14.58
C MET A 549 -0.16 -2.40 -13.19
N GLN A 550 0.96 -1.94 -12.64
CA GLN A 550 1.00 -1.38 -11.29
C GLN A 550 0.23 -0.06 -11.19
N LYS A 551 0.35 0.78 -12.21
CA LYS A 551 -0.36 2.05 -12.28
C LYS A 551 -1.86 1.85 -12.44
N ASP A 552 -2.30 0.96 -13.32
CA ASP A 552 -3.72 0.63 -13.46
C ASP A 552 -4.33 0.15 -12.14
N SER A 553 -3.59 -0.65 -11.41
CA SER A 553 -3.97 -1.08 -10.06
C SER A 553 -4.25 0.10 -9.14
N TYR A 554 -3.34 1.07 -9.10
CA TYR A 554 -3.50 2.28 -8.31
C TYR A 554 -4.74 3.07 -8.75
N LEU A 555 -4.90 3.32 -10.06
CA LEU A 555 -5.99 4.12 -10.59
C LEU A 555 -7.34 3.53 -10.20
N ARG A 556 -7.50 2.22 -10.32
CA ARG A 556 -8.73 1.51 -9.98
C ARG A 556 -9.06 1.56 -8.51
N GLN A 557 -8.06 1.45 -7.65
CA GLN A 557 -8.26 1.45 -6.22
C GLN A 557 -8.51 2.86 -5.69
N TYR A 558 -7.71 3.82 -6.14
CA TYR A 558 -7.67 5.16 -5.55
C TYR A 558 -8.59 6.15 -6.25
N LEU A 559 -8.73 6.08 -7.56
CA LEU A 559 -9.56 7.00 -8.32
C LEU A 559 -10.97 6.49 -8.53
N ASP A 560 -11.12 5.27 -9.04
CA ASP A 560 -12.44 4.74 -9.35
C ASP A 560 -13.27 4.45 -8.10
N ARG A 561 -12.63 4.19 -6.96
CA ARG A 561 -13.32 3.76 -5.74
C ARG A 561 -13.18 4.71 -4.56
N ASP A 562 -12.35 5.75 -4.68
CA ASP A 562 -12.01 6.64 -3.57
C ASP A 562 -11.56 5.88 -2.29
N ARG A 563 -10.83 4.76 -2.48
CA ARG A 563 -10.47 3.84 -1.41
C ARG A 563 -9.00 3.97 -1.04
N VAL A 564 -8.64 5.11 -0.53
CA VAL A 564 -7.26 5.45 -0.19
C VAL A 564 -6.67 4.53 0.87
N PHE A 565 -7.49 4.11 1.82
CA PHE A 565 -7.10 3.25 2.94
C PHE A 565 -7.87 1.92 2.99
N ASP A 566 -8.55 1.55 1.92
CA ASP A 566 -9.34 0.31 1.87
C ASP A 566 -8.74 -0.60 0.76
N HIS A 567 -8.05 -1.65 1.17
CA HIS A 567 -7.29 -2.53 0.29
C HIS A 567 -7.87 -3.95 0.34
N PRO A 568 -8.88 -4.24 -0.46
CA PRO A 568 -9.50 -5.57 -0.49
C PRO A 568 -8.56 -6.62 -1.10
N LEU A 569 -8.83 -7.90 -0.82
CA LEU A 569 -8.13 -9.02 -1.44
C LEU A 569 -8.28 -8.98 -2.95
N ASN A 570 -9.51 -8.87 -3.42
CA ASN A 570 -9.84 -9.03 -4.84
C ASN A 570 -10.48 -7.79 -5.42
N ILE A 571 -10.07 -7.45 -6.62
CA ILE A 571 -10.62 -6.37 -7.44
C ILE A 571 -10.99 -6.97 -8.79
N LEU A 572 -12.25 -6.85 -9.20
CA LEU A 572 -12.70 -7.32 -10.50
C LEU A 572 -12.09 -6.49 -11.63
N PRO A 573 -11.59 -7.11 -12.68
CA PRO A 573 -11.14 -6.42 -13.88
C PRO A 573 -12.30 -5.75 -14.62
N LEU A 574 -12.03 -4.62 -15.30
CA LEU A 574 -13.01 -3.85 -16.07
C LEU A 574 -13.32 -4.40 -17.46
N VAL A 575 -13.15 -5.69 -17.70
CA VAL A 575 -13.09 -6.18 -19.09
C VAL A 575 -14.41 -6.16 -19.81
N ASN A 576 -15.54 -6.27 -19.16
CA ASN A 576 -16.85 -6.30 -19.83
C ASN A 576 -17.99 -5.63 -19.07
N GLU A 577 -17.73 -5.03 -17.92
CA GLU A 577 -18.78 -4.32 -17.21
C GLU A 577 -18.26 -2.99 -16.65
N PRO A 578 -19.01 -1.91 -16.86
CA PRO A 578 -18.65 -0.59 -16.35
C PRO A 578 -18.76 -0.49 -14.83
N LYS A 579 -19.26 -1.53 -14.16
CA LYS A 579 -19.43 -1.54 -12.70
C LYS A 579 -18.41 -2.45 -12.05
N TRP A 580 -17.58 -1.87 -11.24
CA TRP A 580 -16.76 -2.56 -10.25
C TRP A 580 -17.67 -3.20 -9.21
N VAL A 581 -18.12 -4.37 -9.48
CA VAL A 581 -18.83 -5.16 -8.48
C VAL A 581 -17.78 -6.02 -7.82
N SER A 582 -17.28 -5.57 -6.70
CA SER A 582 -16.72 -6.48 -5.71
C SER A 582 -17.87 -7.33 -5.21
N THR A 583 -18.13 -8.44 -5.87
CA THR A 583 -19.32 -9.26 -5.62
C THR A 583 -19.32 -9.90 -4.24
N ASN A 584 -18.17 -10.03 -3.59
CA ASN A 584 -18.04 -10.70 -2.30
C ASN A 584 -17.43 -9.86 -1.19
N ILE A 585 -16.94 -8.68 -1.49
CA ILE A 585 -16.36 -7.86 -0.44
C ILE A 585 -17.44 -7.04 0.22
N LYS A 586 -18.17 -7.67 1.10
CA LYS A 586 -19.02 -6.98 2.10
C LYS A 586 -18.22 -6.12 3.05
N SER A 587 -16.93 -6.05 2.88
CA SER A 587 -16.05 -5.45 3.86
C SER A 587 -15.12 -4.41 3.27
N LYS A 588 -15.12 -3.29 3.90
CA LYS A 588 -14.13 -2.21 3.83
C LYS A 588 -12.83 -2.68 4.50
N LYS A 589 -12.13 -3.70 3.96
CA LYS A 589 -11.10 -4.38 4.74
C LYS A 589 -9.73 -4.23 4.14
N GLN A 590 -8.79 -4.15 5.05
CA GLN A 590 -7.37 -4.19 4.74
C GLN A 590 -6.94 -5.65 4.68
N TYR A 591 -6.69 -6.18 3.50
CA TYR A 591 -6.23 -7.56 3.40
C TYR A 591 -4.77 -7.69 3.85
N ILE A 592 -4.45 -8.78 4.55
CA ILE A 592 -3.17 -8.96 5.26
C ILE A 592 -1.94 -8.91 4.37
N SER A 593 -2.04 -9.34 3.10
CA SER A 593 -0.91 -9.40 2.16
C SER A 593 -0.65 -8.12 1.37
N ILE A 594 -1.50 -7.12 1.46
CA ILE A 594 -1.38 -5.88 0.68
C ILE A 594 0.00 -5.20 0.81
N PRO A 595 0.66 -5.14 1.97
CA PRO A 595 2.00 -4.57 2.08
C PRO A 595 3.09 -5.30 1.28
N ALA A 596 2.79 -6.43 0.61
CA ALA A 596 3.70 -7.07 -0.34
C ALA A 596 4.19 -6.12 -1.45
N MET A 597 3.42 -5.07 -1.75
CA MET A 597 3.81 -4.00 -2.68
C MET A 597 5.12 -3.32 -2.29
N TRP A 598 5.49 -3.31 -1.03
CA TRP A 598 6.77 -2.78 -0.57
C TRP A 598 7.97 -3.54 -1.16
N ARG A 599 7.83 -4.82 -1.48
CA ARG A 599 8.90 -5.58 -2.12
C ARG A 599 9.23 -5.01 -3.50
N ASN A 600 8.23 -4.70 -4.32
CA ASN A 600 8.44 -4.05 -5.61
C ASN A 600 9.06 -2.65 -5.46
N TYR A 601 8.63 -1.92 -4.44
CA TYR A 601 9.24 -0.63 -4.11
C TYR A 601 10.73 -0.76 -3.76
N TYR A 602 11.12 -1.75 -2.95
CA TYR A 602 12.52 -2.02 -2.62
C TYR A 602 13.32 -2.49 -3.84
N ASP A 603 12.71 -3.27 -4.74
CA ASP A 603 13.37 -3.66 -6.00
C ASP A 603 13.63 -2.44 -6.91
N ILE A 604 12.69 -1.49 -6.98
CA ILE A 604 12.86 -0.24 -7.73
C ILE A 604 13.95 0.64 -7.12
N VAL A 605 13.88 0.89 -5.81
CA VAL A 605 14.90 1.66 -5.09
C VAL A 605 16.27 0.96 -5.15
N GLY A 606 16.24 -0.37 -5.26
CA GLY A 606 17.42 -1.22 -5.37
C GLY A 606 18.16 -1.43 -4.06
N PHE A 607 17.49 -1.28 -2.93
CA PHE A 607 18.09 -1.47 -1.61
C PHE A 607 17.73 -2.83 -1.02
N HIS A 608 18.73 -3.71 -0.89
CA HIS A 608 18.59 -4.97 -0.16
C HIS A 608 19.82 -5.19 0.71
N ARG A 609 19.62 -5.59 1.94
CA ARG A 609 20.72 -5.75 2.88
C ARG A 609 20.61 -7.03 3.70
N ASP A 610 21.76 -7.65 3.91
CA ASP A 610 21.96 -8.65 4.94
C ASP A 610 22.74 -8.04 6.11
N PHE A 611 22.07 -7.83 7.24
CA PHE A 611 22.69 -7.21 8.41
C PHE A 611 23.64 -8.17 9.13
N ARG A 612 23.48 -9.48 8.97
CA ARG A 612 24.34 -10.51 9.58
C ARG A 612 25.75 -10.48 9.02
N SER A 613 25.86 -10.49 7.68
CA SER A 613 27.14 -10.45 6.94
C SER A 613 27.59 -9.03 6.58
N LYS A 614 26.74 -8.02 6.80
CA LYS A 614 26.93 -6.62 6.37
C LYS A 614 27.05 -6.48 4.85
N GLU A 615 26.39 -7.35 4.12
CA GLU A 615 26.33 -7.32 2.66
C GLU A 615 25.20 -6.39 2.22
N LEU A 616 25.44 -5.63 1.14
CA LEU A 616 24.51 -4.65 0.63
C LEU A 616 24.41 -4.73 -0.89
N TRP A 617 23.22 -5.00 -1.38
CA TRP A 617 22.88 -4.90 -2.81
C TRP A 617 22.32 -3.51 -3.09
N ILE A 618 22.91 -2.83 -4.06
CA ILE A 618 22.47 -1.54 -4.56
C ILE A 618 22.24 -1.69 -6.05
N LYS A 619 21.01 -2.04 -6.41
CA LYS A 619 20.61 -2.38 -7.79
C LYS A 619 19.36 -1.59 -8.21
N PRO A 620 19.39 -0.25 -8.28
CA PRO A 620 18.26 0.56 -8.66
C PRO A 620 17.73 0.18 -10.04
N ILE A 621 16.40 0.11 -10.16
CA ILE A 621 15.67 -0.08 -11.40
C ILE A 621 14.95 1.22 -11.70
N ILE A 622 15.31 1.91 -12.78
CA ILE A 622 14.73 3.21 -13.12
C ILE A 622 13.68 3.02 -14.21
N PRO A 623 12.38 3.27 -13.90
CA PRO A 623 11.35 3.28 -14.93
C PRO A 623 11.66 4.30 -16.03
N LYS A 624 11.40 3.98 -17.30
CA LYS A 624 11.68 4.84 -18.45
C LYS A 624 11.05 6.23 -18.33
N THR A 625 9.86 6.31 -17.69
CA THR A 625 9.15 7.57 -17.41
C THR A 625 9.93 8.55 -16.53
N MET A 626 11.02 8.09 -15.89
CA MET A 626 11.87 8.92 -15.03
C MET A 626 13.11 9.48 -15.73
N ASN A 627 13.16 9.38 -17.04
CA ASN A 627 14.23 9.92 -17.84
C ASN A 627 15.63 9.47 -17.39
N HIS A 628 15.77 8.18 -17.04
CA HIS A 628 17.02 7.55 -16.58
C HIS A 628 17.67 8.17 -15.32
N GLU A 629 16.88 8.89 -14.52
CA GLU A 629 17.38 9.49 -13.29
C GLU A 629 16.41 9.29 -12.13
N MET A 630 16.89 8.69 -11.04
CA MET A 630 16.19 8.54 -9.77
C MET A 630 16.85 9.47 -8.75
N LYS A 631 16.04 10.25 -8.03
CA LYS A 631 16.49 11.19 -7.00
C LYS A 631 15.78 10.97 -5.69
N ASN A 632 16.54 11.00 -4.61
CA ASN A 632 16.03 10.92 -3.23
C ASN A 632 15.09 9.72 -2.98
N ALA A 633 15.29 8.59 -3.65
CA ALA A 633 14.48 7.40 -3.42
C ALA A 633 14.74 6.88 -2.00
N MET A 634 13.75 7.00 -1.14
CA MET A 634 13.85 6.67 0.27
C MET A 634 13.77 5.17 0.49
N PHE A 635 14.57 4.64 1.40
CA PHE A 635 14.40 3.30 1.95
C PHE A 635 14.34 3.33 3.48
N ILE A 636 13.68 2.33 4.05
CA ILE A 636 13.55 2.12 5.49
C ILE A 636 14.41 0.93 5.89
N SER A 637 15.12 1.04 6.99
CA SER A 637 15.83 -0.07 7.61
C SER A 637 15.60 -0.04 9.13
N PRO A 638 15.88 -1.12 9.86
CA PRO A 638 15.77 -1.13 11.32
C PRO A 638 16.64 -0.07 12.01
N GLU A 639 17.70 0.39 11.34
CA GLU A 639 18.60 1.42 11.84
C GLU A 639 18.10 2.86 11.58
N GLY A 640 17.15 3.04 10.65
CA GLY A 640 16.61 4.34 10.26
C GLY A 640 16.37 4.47 8.76
N TYR A 641 16.27 5.69 8.28
CA TYR A 641 16.00 5.99 6.88
C TYR A 641 17.31 6.20 6.09
N GLY A 642 17.23 5.92 4.79
CA GLY A 642 18.27 6.26 3.86
C GLY A 642 17.70 6.63 2.49
N TYR A 643 18.56 7.10 1.60
CA TYR A 643 18.17 7.63 0.29
C TYR A 643 19.14 7.17 -0.77
N ILE A 644 18.63 6.88 -1.95
CA ILE A 644 19.40 6.53 -3.14
C ILE A 644 19.09 7.52 -4.26
N ASP A 645 20.15 8.04 -4.86
CA ASP A 645 20.12 8.70 -6.15
C ASP A 645 20.81 7.78 -7.16
N CYS A 646 20.27 7.65 -8.36
CA CYS A 646 20.88 6.89 -9.44
C CYS A 646 20.68 7.57 -10.77
N LYS A 647 21.74 7.64 -11.57
CA LYS A 647 21.70 8.10 -12.95
C LYS A 647 22.24 7.02 -13.86
N GLU A 648 21.49 6.73 -14.92
CA GLU A 648 21.89 5.79 -15.97
C GLU A 648 22.46 6.54 -17.16
N SER A 649 23.39 5.91 -17.85
CA SER A 649 24.00 6.40 -19.09
C SER A 649 24.56 5.25 -19.92
N GLY A 650 25.07 5.56 -21.10
CA GLY A 650 25.60 4.58 -22.05
C GLY A 650 24.54 4.20 -23.10
N GLU A 651 24.94 3.47 -24.12
CA GLU A 651 24.09 3.11 -25.28
C GLU A 651 22.84 2.31 -24.88
N TYR A 652 22.98 1.44 -23.88
CA TYR A 652 21.89 0.60 -23.34
C TYR A 652 21.57 0.94 -21.88
N MET A 653 21.90 2.14 -21.43
CA MET A 653 21.71 2.59 -20.05
C MET A 653 22.38 1.67 -19.01
N GLN A 654 23.48 1.02 -19.42
CA GLN A 654 24.21 0.06 -18.61
C GLN A 654 25.05 0.72 -17.52
N ASP A 655 25.61 1.91 -17.78
CA ASP A 655 26.44 2.65 -16.83
C ASP A 655 25.57 3.27 -15.74
N LYS A 656 26.00 3.14 -14.51
CA LYS A 656 25.28 3.71 -13.37
C LYS A 656 26.17 4.56 -12.49
N GLU A 657 25.68 5.72 -12.13
CA GLU A 657 26.20 6.54 -11.05
C GLU A 657 25.19 6.53 -9.90
N ILE A 658 25.59 6.01 -8.76
CA ILE A 658 24.73 5.82 -7.61
C ILE A 658 25.30 6.60 -6.43
N VAL A 659 24.45 7.37 -5.74
CA VAL A 659 24.76 7.96 -4.44
C VAL A 659 23.83 7.37 -3.42
N ILE A 660 24.37 6.80 -2.35
CA ILE A 660 23.59 6.29 -1.22
C ILE A 660 24.01 6.97 0.06
N ARG A 661 23.05 7.40 0.87
CA ARG A 661 23.25 8.01 2.19
C ARG A 661 22.27 7.47 3.20
N THR A 662 22.66 7.44 4.47
CA THR A 662 21.87 6.89 5.57
C THR A 662 21.90 7.82 6.77
N GLU A 663 20.81 7.97 7.48
CA GLU A 663 20.74 8.76 8.71
C GLU A 663 21.59 8.16 9.84
N SER A 664 21.54 6.85 9.96
CA SER A 664 22.40 6.11 10.88
C SER A 664 23.58 5.49 10.14
N PRO A 665 24.78 5.50 10.74
CA PRO A 665 25.94 4.91 10.11
C PRO A 665 25.77 3.41 9.83
N MET A 666 25.89 3.03 8.56
CA MET A 666 25.66 1.66 8.08
C MET A 666 27.00 1.01 7.66
N PRO A 667 27.55 0.06 8.42
CA PRO A 667 28.75 -0.68 8.03
C PRO A 667 28.44 -1.65 6.89
N VAL A 668 29.31 -1.73 5.91
CA VAL A 668 29.18 -2.61 4.73
C VAL A 668 30.48 -3.35 4.49
N SER A 669 30.43 -4.66 4.35
CA SER A 669 31.57 -5.52 4.00
C SER A 669 31.70 -5.68 2.49
N THR A 670 30.60 -5.96 1.81
CA THR A 670 30.55 -6.21 0.37
C THR A 670 29.39 -5.46 -0.25
N LEU A 671 29.65 -4.81 -1.38
CA LEU A 671 28.63 -4.19 -2.23
C LEU A 671 28.37 -5.08 -3.43
N TYR A 672 27.08 -5.28 -3.74
CA TYR A 672 26.64 -5.97 -4.95
C TYR A 672 25.92 -4.99 -5.87
N LEU A 673 26.35 -4.93 -7.14
CA LEU A 673 25.82 -4.05 -8.18
C LEU A 673 25.27 -4.89 -9.34
N SER A 674 24.41 -4.31 -10.16
CA SER A 674 23.91 -4.97 -11.38
C SER A 674 25.07 -5.22 -12.35
N ASP A 675 25.10 -6.41 -12.94
CA ASP A 675 26.04 -6.77 -14.02
C ASP A 675 25.30 -6.80 -15.37
N ASN A 676 25.38 -5.69 -16.11
CA ASN A 676 24.81 -5.53 -17.44
C ASN A 676 25.92 -5.36 -18.51
N PHE A 677 27.09 -5.94 -18.29
CA PHE A 677 28.28 -5.69 -19.08
C PHE A 677 28.85 -6.96 -19.72
N GLU A 678 29.35 -6.84 -20.94
CA GLU A 678 30.20 -7.88 -21.53
C GLU A 678 31.62 -7.82 -20.95
N GLU A 679 32.25 -6.66 -21.05
CA GLU A 679 33.67 -6.48 -20.70
C GLU A 679 34.00 -5.02 -20.28
N ASN A 680 35.31 -4.77 -20.06
CA ASN A 680 35.84 -3.45 -19.75
C ASN A 680 35.20 -2.76 -18.52
N ILE A 681 34.81 -3.59 -17.55
CA ILE A 681 34.11 -3.10 -16.37
C ILE A 681 35.03 -2.32 -15.45
N SER A 682 34.57 -1.19 -14.99
CA SER A 682 35.24 -0.38 -13.98
C SER A 682 34.29 0.02 -12.87
N VAL A 683 34.70 -0.22 -11.64
CA VAL A 683 33.93 0.17 -10.43
C VAL A 683 34.78 1.14 -9.62
N THR A 684 34.18 2.30 -9.29
CA THR A 684 34.80 3.27 -8.38
C THR A 684 33.85 3.60 -7.23
N ILE A 685 34.42 3.81 -6.03
CA ILE A 685 33.71 4.30 -4.86
C ILE A 685 34.42 5.55 -4.36
N ASN A 686 33.71 6.66 -4.31
CA ASN A 686 34.27 7.98 -4.00
C ASN A 686 35.51 8.30 -4.85
N GLY A 687 35.50 7.96 -6.14
CA GLY A 687 36.57 8.19 -7.11
C GLY A 687 37.75 7.19 -7.05
N LYS A 688 37.82 6.32 -6.04
CA LYS A 688 38.81 5.27 -5.94
C LYS A 688 38.34 4.01 -6.66
N LYS A 689 39.17 3.41 -7.51
CA LYS A 689 38.91 2.17 -8.22
C LYS A 689 39.03 0.97 -7.28
N TYR A 690 38.08 0.02 -7.41
CA TYR A 690 38.05 -1.20 -6.63
C TYR A 690 38.06 -2.44 -7.52
N PRO A 691 38.74 -3.52 -7.09
CA PRO A 691 38.60 -4.82 -7.72
C PRO A 691 37.21 -5.41 -7.43
N PHE A 692 36.74 -6.23 -8.33
CA PHE A 692 35.43 -6.88 -8.22
C PHE A 692 35.49 -8.31 -8.72
N THR A 693 34.43 -9.07 -8.39
CA THR A 693 34.19 -10.41 -8.92
C THR A 693 32.80 -10.43 -9.56
N ARG A 694 32.67 -11.05 -10.72
CA ARG A 694 31.36 -11.32 -11.34
C ARG A 694 30.80 -12.61 -10.78
N ILE A 695 29.54 -12.59 -10.38
CA ILE A 695 28.85 -13.74 -9.79
C ILE A 695 27.45 -13.88 -10.39
N GLY A 696 26.83 -15.05 -10.19
CA GLY A 696 25.47 -15.33 -10.66
C GLY A 696 25.40 -15.63 -12.15
N SER A 697 24.21 -15.87 -12.63
CA SER A 697 23.85 -16.18 -14.02
C SER A 697 22.53 -15.54 -14.40
N GLY A 698 22.19 -15.52 -15.68
CA GLY A 698 20.90 -15.07 -16.18
C GLY A 698 20.53 -13.67 -15.66
N TYR A 699 19.35 -13.56 -15.06
CA TYR A 699 18.85 -12.31 -14.45
C TYR A 699 19.47 -12.00 -13.07
N ALA A 700 20.15 -12.99 -12.46
CA ALA A 700 20.81 -12.83 -11.16
C ALA A 700 22.30 -12.47 -11.26
N LYS A 701 22.78 -11.98 -12.41
CA LYS A 701 24.16 -11.53 -12.59
C LYS A 701 24.47 -10.33 -11.71
N GLU A 702 25.62 -10.35 -11.04
CA GLU A 702 26.03 -9.30 -10.11
C GLU A 702 27.55 -9.07 -10.13
N ILE A 703 27.92 -7.84 -9.83
CA ILE A 703 29.30 -7.41 -9.57
C ILE A 703 29.47 -7.29 -8.06
N ALA A 704 30.29 -8.13 -7.45
CA ALA A 704 30.61 -8.12 -6.04
C ALA A 704 31.91 -7.35 -5.77
N VAL A 705 31.85 -6.36 -4.88
CA VAL A 705 32.97 -5.48 -4.51
C VAL A 705 33.21 -5.56 -3.00
N ARG A 706 34.34 -6.09 -2.58
CA ARG A 706 34.77 -6.00 -1.17
C ARG A 706 35.18 -4.58 -0.86
N TRP A 707 34.40 -3.89 -0.04
CA TRP A 707 34.62 -2.49 0.27
C TRP A 707 35.04 -2.24 1.73
N ASN A 708 34.46 -2.96 2.69
CA ASN A 708 34.71 -2.82 4.13
C ASN A 708 34.63 -1.37 4.64
N GLY A 709 33.58 -0.68 4.25
CA GLY A 709 33.39 0.73 4.55
C GLY A 709 32.14 1.00 5.38
N LYS A 710 31.79 2.28 5.46
CA LYS A 710 30.62 2.76 6.22
C LYS A 710 29.90 3.84 5.43
N ILE A 711 28.61 3.64 5.23
CA ILE A 711 27.72 4.65 4.66
C ILE A 711 27.19 5.53 5.80
N THR A 712 27.12 6.83 5.59
CA THR A 712 26.68 7.82 6.57
C THR A 712 25.79 8.86 5.88
N GLU A 713 25.40 9.92 6.58
CA GLU A 713 24.65 11.05 6.02
C GLU A 713 25.39 11.77 4.88
N LYS A 714 26.74 11.75 4.91
CA LYS A 714 27.55 12.28 3.80
C LYS A 714 27.42 11.47 2.52
N GLY A 715 26.98 10.24 2.63
CA GLY A 715 26.84 9.31 1.53
C GLY A 715 28.16 8.80 0.95
N ILE A 716 28.01 7.87 0.02
CA ILE A 716 29.08 7.41 -0.87
C ILE A 716 28.59 7.49 -2.31
N ARG A 717 29.53 7.78 -3.23
CA ARG A 717 29.28 7.79 -4.67
C ARG A 717 29.91 6.56 -5.29
N ILE A 718 29.10 5.74 -5.95
CA ILE A 718 29.51 4.53 -6.66
C ILE A 718 29.32 4.79 -8.15
N VAL A 719 30.32 4.47 -8.96
CA VAL A 719 30.21 4.53 -10.42
C VAL A 719 30.62 3.17 -10.98
N VAL A 720 29.74 2.59 -11.78
CA VAL A 720 30.00 1.37 -12.53
C VAL A 720 29.81 1.66 -14.02
N LYS A 721 30.81 1.28 -14.82
CA LYS A 721 30.84 1.50 -16.27
C LYS A 721 31.47 0.32 -16.98
N GLY A 722 31.11 0.11 -18.23
CA GLY A 722 31.69 -0.94 -19.04
C GLY A 722 31.08 -1.05 -20.44
N THR A 723 31.59 -1.95 -21.23
CA THR A 723 31.00 -2.32 -22.52
C THR A 723 29.64 -3.01 -22.27
N PRO A 724 28.53 -2.54 -22.87
CA PRO A 724 27.23 -3.12 -22.61
C PRO A 724 27.12 -4.55 -23.11
N GLU A 725 26.43 -5.38 -22.36
CA GLU A 725 25.90 -6.63 -22.90
C GLU A 725 24.83 -6.27 -23.95
N LYS A 726 24.93 -6.83 -25.15
CA LYS A 726 23.88 -6.68 -26.16
C LYS A 726 22.62 -7.35 -25.64
N LYS A 727 21.74 -6.59 -25.03
CA LYS A 727 20.45 -7.11 -24.62
C LYS A 727 19.70 -7.47 -25.90
N VAL A 728 19.43 -8.75 -26.07
CA VAL A 728 18.27 -9.16 -26.85
C VAL A 728 17.08 -8.61 -26.07
N ILE A 729 16.58 -7.44 -26.50
CA ILE A 729 15.32 -6.93 -25.98
C ILE A 729 14.31 -8.04 -26.28
N PRO A 730 13.65 -8.67 -25.29
CA PRO A 730 12.55 -9.54 -25.59
C PRO A 730 11.63 -8.74 -26.50
N ILE A 731 11.39 -9.25 -27.70
CA ILE A 731 10.48 -8.59 -28.65
C ILE A 731 9.22 -8.33 -27.84
N PRO A 732 8.76 -7.08 -27.68
CA PRO A 732 7.51 -6.84 -26.99
C PRO A 732 6.53 -7.76 -27.67
N VAL A 733 5.93 -8.68 -26.94
CA VAL A 733 4.86 -9.51 -27.50
C VAL A 733 3.87 -8.50 -28.01
N LYS A 734 3.73 -8.41 -29.33
CA LYS A 734 2.75 -7.50 -29.91
C LYS A 734 1.47 -7.82 -29.19
N PRO A 735 0.80 -6.84 -28.56
CA PRO A 735 -0.51 -7.10 -27.99
C PRO A 735 -1.27 -7.87 -29.07
N VAL A 736 -1.76 -9.04 -28.75
CA VAL A 736 -2.67 -9.74 -29.67
C VAL A 736 -3.85 -8.79 -29.77
N THR A 737 -3.85 -8.00 -30.81
CA THR A 737 -4.88 -7.04 -31.17
C THR A 737 -6.12 -7.82 -31.58
N GLY A 738 -6.73 -8.47 -30.60
CA GLY A 738 -8.05 -9.08 -30.71
C GLY A 738 -9.15 -8.18 -30.16
N VAL A 739 -8.79 -7.03 -29.64
CA VAL A 739 -9.73 -5.92 -29.49
C VAL A 739 -9.72 -5.20 -30.83
N ILE A 740 -10.86 -5.06 -31.44
CA ILE A 740 -11.12 -4.20 -32.57
C ILE A 740 -10.46 -2.84 -32.26
N SER A 741 -9.18 -2.73 -32.58
CA SER A 741 -8.62 -1.44 -32.82
C SER A 741 -9.15 -1.08 -34.19
N ASN A 742 -10.13 -0.21 -34.26
CA ASN A 742 -10.26 0.67 -35.40
C ASN A 742 -8.96 1.50 -35.45
N SER A 743 -7.87 0.85 -35.79
CA SER A 743 -6.61 1.49 -36.11
C SER A 743 -6.58 1.79 -37.60
N SER A 744 -7.49 2.62 -38.02
CA SER A 744 -7.07 3.72 -38.86
C SER A 744 -6.53 4.73 -37.85
N ILE A 745 -5.21 4.93 -37.83
CA ILE A 745 -4.57 6.06 -37.14
C ILE A 745 -5.07 7.32 -37.91
N ASN A 746 -6.28 7.71 -37.65
CA ASN A 746 -6.70 9.07 -37.82
C ASN A 746 -6.13 9.78 -36.61
N GLN A 747 -4.98 10.43 -36.79
CA GLN A 747 -4.49 11.41 -35.82
C GLN A 747 -5.60 12.45 -35.66
N MET A 748 -6.36 12.33 -34.57
CA MET A 748 -7.39 13.33 -34.26
C MET A 748 -6.67 14.64 -33.96
N SER A 749 -6.98 15.65 -34.76
CA SER A 749 -6.49 16.99 -34.52
C SER A 749 -7.21 17.55 -33.29
N PRO A 750 -6.51 18.03 -32.24
CA PRO A 750 -7.15 18.62 -31.10
C PRO A 750 -7.95 19.89 -31.46
N TYR A 751 -7.68 20.50 -32.60
CA TYR A 751 -8.32 21.72 -33.10
C TYR A 751 -9.55 21.46 -33.98
N GLU A 752 -9.87 20.18 -34.23
CA GLU A 752 -11.11 19.71 -34.85
C GLU A 752 -12.02 19.05 -33.83
N THR A 753 -13.24 18.76 -34.18
CA THR A 753 -14.19 18.05 -33.34
C THR A 753 -13.71 16.62 -33.11
N MET A 754 -13.48 16.25 -31.87
CA MET A 754 -13.16 14.91 -31.40
C MET A 754 -14.42 14.36 -30.73
N GLU A 755 -15.09 13.42 -31.40
CA GLU A 755 -16.28 12.77 -30.84
C GLU A 755 -15.92 11.96 -29.58
N ALA A 756 -16.72 12.08 -28.52
CA ALA A 756 -16.39 11.48 -27.23
C ALA A 756 -16.38 9.95 -27.28
N GLU A 757 -17.24 9.34 -28.11
CA GLU A 757 -17.26 7.90 -28.33
C GLU A 757 -16.03 7.35 -29.05
N ASN A 758 -15.22 8.20 -29.66
CA ASN A 758 -13.94 7.83 -30.27
C ASN A 758 -12.75 7.92 -29.32
N ALA A 759 -13.01 8.18 -28.04
CA ALA A 759 -11.97 8.11 -27.03
C ALA A 759 -11.33 6.73 -26.99
N ASP A 760 -10.01 6.67 -26.87
CA ASP A 760 -9.24 5.41 -26.86
C ASP A 760 -9.51 4.57 -25.61
N LYS A 761 -9.91 5.24 -24.53
CA LYS A 761 -10.23 4.60 -23.26
C LYS A 761 -11.48 5.21 -22.64
N LEU A 762 -12.38 4.33 -22.25
CA LEU A 762 -13.61 4.63 -21.55
C LEU A 762 -13.57 3.88 -20.21
N ALA A 763 -13.57 4.60 -19.11
CA ALA A 763 -13.52 4.02 -17.78
C ALA A 763 -14.76 4.41 -16.98
N GLY A 764 -15.57 3.43 -16.64
CA GLY A 764 -16.84 3.60 -15.94
C GLY A 764 -17.98 4.13 -16.84
N THR A 765 -17.66 4.61 -18.03
CA THR A 765 -18.61 5.22 -18.97
C THR A 765 -19.09 4.22 -20.04
N SER A 766 -20.18 4.54 -20.71
CA SER A 766 -20.74 3.75 -21.80
C SER A 766 -21.09 4.63 -23.02
N ILE A 767 -21.24 4.01 -24.19
CA ILE A 767 -21.65 4.69 -25.41
C ILE A 767 -23.10 4.34 -25.71
N VAL A 768 -23.90 5.37 -26.00
CA VAL A 768 -25.32 5.22 -26.37
C VAL A 768 -25.57 5.92 -27.71
N GLN A 769 -26.50 5.39 -28.48
CA GLN A 769 -26.99 6.01 -29.70
C GLN A 769 -28.25 6.83 -29.38
N SER A 770 -28.23 8.11 -29.73
CA SER A 770 -29.39 8.99 -29.56
C SER A 770 -30.54 8.62 -30.47
N ASN A 771 -31.73 9.07 -30.16
CA ASN A 771 -32.91 8.92 -31.02
C ASN A 771 -32.77 9.62 -32.38
N LYS A 772 -31.77 10.49 -32.52
CA LYS A 772 -31.43 11.21 -33.78
C LYS A 772 -30.30 10.55 -34.57
N GLY A 773 -29.79 9.40 -34.10
CA GLY A 773 -28.75 8.64 -34.74
C GLY A 773 -27.31 8.97 -34.37
N ASN A 774 -27.05 10.05 -33.61
CA ASN A 774 -25.73 10.39 -33.10
C ASN A 774 -25.36 9.48 -31.94
N ARG A 775 -24.07 9.23 -31.74
CA ARG A 775 -23.55 8.50 -30.58
C ARG A 775 -22.96 9.51 -29.60
N TYR A 776 -22.99 9.16 -28.33
CA TYR A 776 -22.39 9.96 -27.25
C TYR A 776 -21.98 9.09 -26.08
N VAL A 777 -21.10 9.61 -25.22
CA VAL A 777 -20.69 8.97 -23.98
C VAL A 777 -21.65 9.33 -22.87
N THR A 778 -22.12 8.33 -22.14
CA THR A 778 -23.02 8.42 -20.99
C THR A 778 -22.48 7.63 -19.80
N SER A 779 -23.25 7.56 -18.73
CA SER A 779 -22.81 6.93 -17.47
C SER A 779 -21.52 7.54 -16.92
N CYS A 780 -21.36 8.84 -17.12
CA CYS A 780 -20.25 9.59 -16.56
C CYS A 780 -20.51 9.82 -15.06
N ASN A 781 -20.15 8.84 -14.23
CA ASN A 781 -20.32 8.92 -12.79
C ASN A 781 -19.12 9.60 -12.13
N ASN A 782 -19.23 9.80 -10.84
CA ASN A 782 -18.14 10.41 -10.07
C ASN A 782 -16.87 9.55 -10.14
N PHE A 783 -15.75 10.15 -10.60
CA PHE A 783 -14.44 9.54 -10.88
C PHE A 783 -14.28 8.72 -12.17
N ASP A 784 -15.32 8.57 -12.94
CA ASP A 784 -15.18 8.01 -14.27
C ASP A 784 -14.37 8.97 -15.16
N TYR A 785 -13.81 8.43 -16.24
CA TYR A 785 -13.04 9.24 -17.18
C TYR A 785 -13.06 8.66 -18.58
N ILE A 786 -12.78 9.53 -19.55
CA ILE A 786 -12.44 9.14 -20.92
C ILE A 786 -11.03 9.66 -21.26
N GLN A 787 -10.32 8.95 -22.14
CA GLN A 787 -8.96 9.33 -22.55
C GLN A 787 -8.82 9.28 -24.06
N PHE A 788 -8.30 10.35 -24.62
CA PHE A 788 -7.79 10.44 -25.99
C PHE A 788 -6.27 10.35 -25.94
N SER A 789 -5.68 9.40 -26.68
CA SER A 789 -4.24 9.13 -26.60
C SER A 789 -3.49 9.76 -27.76
N ASN A 790 -2.23 10.17 -27.49
CA ASN A 790 -1.32 10.69 -28.50
C ASN A 790 -1.85 11.88 -29.31
N ILE A 791 -2.52 12.81 -28.63
CA ILE A 791 -3.05 14.02 -29.25
C ILE A 791 -1.90 15.00 -29.47
N ASP A 792 -1.64 15.36 -30.73
CA ASP A 792 -0.56 16.28 -31.10
C ASP A 792 -1.08 17.72 -31.16
N PHE A 793 -0.75 18.51 -30.15
CA PHE A 793 -1.04 19.93 -30.08
C PHE A 793 -0.05 20.77 -30.91
N GLY A 794 1.05 20.17 -31.35
CA GLY A 794 2.12 20.85 -32.10
C GLY A 794 2.72 22.00 -31.32
N LYS A 795 3.17 23.00 -32.04
CA LYS A 795 3.66 24.27 -31.46
C LYS A 795 2.57 25.30 -31.22
N LYS A 796 1.35 25.05 -31.72
CA LYS A 796 0.17 25.89 -31.48
C LYS A 796 -0.32 25.60 -30.07
N ARG A 797 -0.29 26.61 -29.24
CA ARG A 797 -0.69 26.46 -27.82
C ARG A 797 -2.19 26.45 -27.70
N ALA A 798 -2.74 25.31 -27.24
CA ALA A 798 -4.13 25.29 -26.83
C ALA A 798 -4.29 25.97 -25.46
N THR A 799 -5.30 26.79 -25.30
CA THR A 799 -5.59 27.54 -24.07
C THR A 799 -7.05 27.44 -23.62
N GLN A 800 -7.88 26.83 -24.43
CA GLN A 800 -9.30 26.61 -24.13
C GLN A 800 -9.71 25.22 -24.61
N LEU A 801 -10.61 24.59 -23.86
CA LEU A 801 -11.37 23.43 -24.26
C LEU A 801 -12.81 23.83 -24.51
N LYS A 802 -13.34 23.49 -25.67
CA LYS A 802 -14.75 23.55 -25.96
C LYS A 802 -15.34 22.15 -25.88
N ILE A 803 -16.41 21.98 -25.14
CA ILE A 803 -17.05 20.68 -24.91
C ILE A 803 -18.57 20.80 -25.10
N ARG A 804 -19.17 19.84 -25.78
CA ARG A 804 -20.61 19.68 -25.88
C ARG A 804 -21.07 18.61 -24.91
N VAL A 805 -21.87 19.03 -23.94
CA VAL A 805 -22.23 18.21 -22.79
C VAL A 805 -23.71 18.41 -22.43
N SER A 806 -24.32 17.38 -21.88
CA SER A 806 -25.62 17.42 -21.24
C SER A 806 -25.44 17.15 -19.76
N GLY A 807 -25.66 18.14 -18.89
CA GLY A 807 -25.53 18.00 -17.45
C GLY A 807 -26.80 17.44 -16.82
N LEU A 808 -26.69 16.40 -16.06
CA LEU A 808 -27.82 15.72 -15.41
C LEU A 808 -27.88 15.99 -13.90
N SER A 809 -26.78 16.44 -13.32
CA SER A 809 -26.67 16.76 -11.89
C SER A 809 -26.10 18.15 -11.68
N GLU A 810 -26.59 18.85 -10.68
CA GLU A 810 -26.03 20.13 -10.25
C GLU A 810 -24.62 19.93 -9.66
N ASN A 811 -23.76 20.94 -9.82
CA ASN A 811 -22.39 20.94 -9.32
C ASN A 811 -21.51 19.83 -9.91
N SER A 812 -21.77 19.45 -11.14
CA SER A 812 -20.90 18.54 -11.88
C SER A 812 -19.71 19.29 -12.50
N GLU A 813 -18.56 18.62 -12.56
CA GLU A 813 -17.32 19.18 -13.07
C GLU A 813 -16.60 18.16 -13.96
N ILE A 814 -15.85 18.67 -14.96
CA ILE A 814 -14.91 17.91 -15.77
C ILE A 814 -13.52 18.45 -15.54
N GLU A 815 -12.64 17.63 -15.02
CA GLU A 815 -11.22 17.92 -14.93
C GLU A 815 -10.50 17.49 -16.19
N VAL A 816 -9.68 18.37 -16.76
CA VAL A 816 -8.82 18.08 -17.90
C VAL A 816 -7.41 17.80 -17.39
N VAL A 817 -6.94 16.58 -17.63
CA VAL A 817 -5.65 16.09 -17.13
C VAL A 817 -4.80 15.62 -18.30
N LEU A 818 -3.48 15.88 -18.26
CA LEU A 818 -2.56 15.46 -19.31
C LEU A 818 -1.84 14.17 -18.92
N ASP A 819 -1.59 13.36 -19.92
CA ASP A 819 -0.80 12.15 -19.98
C ASP A 819 -1.41 10.95 -19.26
N ASP A 820 -1.91 11.12 -18.08
CA ASP A 820 -2.59 10.07 -17.35
C ASP A 820 -3.55 10.62 -16.29
N THR A 821 -4.37 9.77 -15.71
CA THR A 821 -5.37 10.16 -14.70
C THR A 821 -4.78 10.75 -13.42
N SER A 822 -3.49 10.58 -13.17
CA SER A 822 -2.75 11.22 -12.07
C SER A 822 -1.80 12.32 -12.58
N GLY A 823 -1.91 12.68 -13.84
CA GLY A 823 -1.08 13.67 -14.48
C GLY A 823 -1.37 15.12 -14.07
N THR A 824 -0.85 16.05 -14.85
CA THR A 824 -1.05 17.47 -14.59
C THR A 824 -2.47 17.90 -14.91
N VAL A 825 -3.21 18.39 -13.93
CA VAL A 825 -4.51 19.04 -14.15
C VAL A 825 -4.27 20.38 -14.83
N VAL A 826 -4.80 20.53 -16.04
CA VAL A 826 -4.65 21.74 -16.86
C VAL A 826 -5.93 22.56 -16.96
N GLY A 827 -7.06 22.03 -16.58
CA GLY A 827 -8.34 22.75 -16.62
C GLY A 827 -9.42 22.09 -15.79
N ASN A 828 -10.44 22.88 -15.49
CA ASN A 828 -11.64 22.41 -14.82
C ASN A 828 -12.86 23.11 -15.43
N CYS A 829 -13.84 22.32 -15.88
CA CYS A 829 -15.06 22.75 -16.50
C CYS A 829 -16.25 22.48 -15.60
N LYS A 830 -16.94 23.51 -15.15
CA LYS A 830 -18.22 23.37 -14.45
C LYS A 830 -19.32 23.04 -15.44
N VAL A 831 -20.06 21.98 -15.17
CA VAL A 831 -21.16 21.52 -16.02
C VAL A 831 -22.49 21.85 -15.33
N PRO A 832 -23.31 22.75 -15.90
CA PRO A 832 -24.61 23.06 -15.32
C PRO A 832 -25.61 21.94 -15.61
N ALA A 833 -26.58 21.76 -14.75
CA ALA A 833 -27.71 20.88 -15.05
C ALA A 833 -28.51 21.47 -16.24
N THR A 834 -28.72 20.67 -17.29
CA THR A 834 -29.37 21.11 -18.53
C THR A 834 -30.84 20.70 -18.63
N GLY A 835 -31.31 19.86 -17.71
CA GLY A 835 -32.72 19.45 -17.60
C GLY A 835 -33.10 18.20 -18.39
N GLY A 836 -32.15 17.46 -18.95
CA GLY A 836 -32.42 16.17 -19.61
C GLY A 836 -31.23 15.58 -20.30
N GLU A 837 -31.28 14.27 -20.59
CA GLU A 837 -30.17 13.47 -21.10
C GLU A 837 -29.66 13.92 -22.49
N GLU A 838 -30.49 14.49 -23.33
CA GLU A 838 -30.11 14.98 -24.66
C GLU A 838 -30.32 16.51 -24.79
N VAL A 839 -30.34 17.22 -23.67
CA VAL A 839 -30.36 18.68 -23.66
C VAL A 839 -28.95 19.22 -23.61
N TRP A 840 -28.39 19.46 -24.78
CA TRP A 840 -26.99 19.78 -25.00
C TRP A 840 -26.67 21.27 -24.85
N VAL A 841 -25.56 21.55 -24.18
CA VAL A 841 -24.93 22.87 -24.13
C VAL A 841 -23.48 22.78 -24.58
N GLU A 842 -22.97 23.85 -25.14
CA GLU A 842 -21.55 23.98 -25.46
C GLU A 842 -20.89 24.87 -24.39
N LEU A 843 -19.90 24.33 -23.72
CA LEU A 843 -19.12 25.04 -22.72
C LEU A 843 -17.72 25.35 -23.25
N GLU A 844 -17.20 26.51 -22.88
CA GLU A 844 -15.79 26.88 -23.11
C GLU A 844 -15.08 26.99 -21.78
N CYS A 845 -14.03 26.21 -21.58
CA CYS A 845 -13.29 26.10 -20.35
C CYS A 845 -11.84 26.53 -20.57
N PRO A 846 -11.28 27.41 -19.73
CA PRO A 846 -9.86 27.71 -19.82
C PRO A 846 -9.04 26.47 -19.44
N VAL A 847 -7.97 26.22 -20.21
CA VAL A 847 -6.97 25.19 -19.90
C VAL A 847 -5.59 25.82 -19.84
N GLY A 848 -4.66 25.21 -19.11
CA GLY A 848 -3.26 25.59 -19.14
C GLY A 848 -2.70 25.47 -20.57
N LYS A 849 -1.61 26.16 -20.83
CA LYS A 849 -0.98 26.11 -22.16
C LYS A 849 -0.52 24.68 -22.46
N ILE A 850 -1.15 24.05 -23.45
CA ILE A 850 -0.83 22.69 -23.88
C ILE A 850 -0.10 22.77 -25.24
N THR A 851 1.05 22.12 -25.35
CA THR A 851 1.87 21.99 -26.59
C THR A 851 2.36 20.56 -26.64
N ASP A 852 2.88 20.17 -27.79
CA ASP A 852 3.47 18.85 -28.03
C ASP A 852 2.43 17.72 -28.00
N ILE A 853 2.87 16.49 -27.81
CA ILE A 853 2.00 15.29 -27.84
C ILE A 853 1.65 14.88 -26.41
N HIS A 854 0.35 14.79 -26.15
CA HIS A 854 -0.16 14.38 -24.84
C HIS A 854 -1.33 13.40 -24.97
N ASN A 855 -1.51 12.57 -23.95
CA ASN A 855 -2.81 11.97 -23.72
C ASN A 855 -3.69 12.99 -23.00
N VAL A 856 -4.93 13.10 -23.43
CA VAL A 856 -5.92 13.99 -22.78
C VAL A 856 -6.93 13.13 -22.05
N VAL A 857 -7.03 13.33 -20.76
CA VAL A 857 -7.99 12.64 -19.87
C VAL A 857 -9.03 13.64 -19.38
N LEU A 858 -10.30 13.30 -19.56
CA LEU A 858 -11.42 14.04 -18.96
C LEU A 858 -11.96 13.20 -17.80
N ARG A 859 -11.81 13.68 -16.58
CA ARG A 859 -12.34 13.06 -15.36
C ARG A 859 -13.60 13.76 -14.91
N PHE A 860 -14.58 12.99 -14.43
CA PHE A 860 -15.90 13.49 -14.06
C PHE A 860 -16.07 13.53 -12.54
N TYR A 861 -16.63 14.61 -12.06
CA TYR A 861 -16.92 14.83 -10.65
C TYR A 861 -18.30 15.42 -10.44
N GLY A 862 -18.94 15.04 -9.34
CA GLY A 862 -20.23 15.55 -8.93
C GLY A 862 -20.72 14.96 -7.61
N ASN A 863 -21.87 15.43 -7.16
CA ASN A 863 -22.47 15.05 -5.87
C ASN A 863 -23.54 13.97 -5.99
N SER A 864 -23.78 13.45 -7.20
CA SER A 864 -24.74 12.36 -7.42
C SER A 864 -24.05 11.01 -7.49
N SER A 865 -24.73 9.96 -7.03
CA SER A 865 -24.33 8.56 -7.25
C SER A 865 -24.70 8.07 -8.66
N ASP A 866 -25.49 8.85 -9.40
CA ASP A 866 -26.00 8.49 -10.70
C ASP A 866 -25.22 9.25 -11.80
N ASN A 867 -25.58 9.00 -13.06
CA ASN A 867 -24.97 9.68 -14.21
C ASN A 867 -24.97 11.20 -14.04
N LEU A 868 -23.79 11.78 -14.02
CA LEU A 868 -23.60 13.23 -13.81
C LEU A 868 -23.85 14.03 -15.08
N MET A 869 -23.46 13.44 -16.22
CA MET A 869 -23.50 14.12 -17.52
C MET A 869 -23.36 13.13 -18.68
N ASN A 870 -23.69 13.59 -19.87
CA ASN A 870 -23.36 12.94 -21.13
C ASN A 870 -22.44 13.86 -21.95
N ILE A 871 -21.53 13.28 -22.73
CA ILE A 871 -20.57 14.03 -23.55
C ILE A 871 -20.70 13.60 -24.99
N ASP A 872 -20.87 14.58 -25.87
CA ASP A 872 -20.98 14.38 -27.32
C ASP A 872 -19.60 14.52 -27.99
N TRP A 873 -18.96 15.68 -27.83
CA TRP A 873 -17.65 15.93 -28.41
C TRP A 873 -16.84 16.98 -27.64
N ILE A 874 -15.54 17.01 -27.95
CA ILE A 874 -14.60 18.02 -27.44
C ILE A 874 -13.79 18.65 -28.58
N ARG A 875 -13.27 19.85 -28.35
CA ARG A 875 -12.34 20.54 -29.27
C ARG A 875 -11.51 21.55 -28.52
N PHE A 876 -10.22 21.59 -28.76
CA PHE A 876 -9.33 22.59 -28.20
C PHE A 876 -9.22 23.82 -29.10
N LYS A 877 -8.87 24.97 -28.49
CA LYS A 877 -8.63 26.24 -29.19
C LYS A 877 -7.29 26.85 -28.77
#